data_20256394191ecf4e81c973ff5e0b59e6
#
_entry.id   20256394191ecf4e81c973ff5e0b59e6
#
_cell.length_a   1.000
_cell.length_b   1.000
_cell.length_c   1.000
_cell.angle_alpha   90.00
_cell.angle_beta   90.00
_cell.angle_gamma   90.00
#
_symmetry.space_group_name_H-M   'P 1'
#
loop_
_entity.id
_entity.type
_entity.pdbx_description
1 polymer ?
#
loop_
_entity_poly.entity_id
_entity_poly.type
_entity_poly.pdbx_seq_one_letter_code
_entity_poly.pdbx_strand_id
1 'polypeptide(L)'
;MRAFRILCLLLVWPAVLSAQNLPDGIERITTVEGITEYRLDNGLQVLLFPDPSSATITVNMTYLVGSVHEGYGETGMAHLLEHMLFKGTPTYPDPPKELQDRGANFNGSTSWDYTNYYETFDATEDNLAWALEFEADRMINANIAQEDLDSEMTVVRNEFERTENDPISVLLFRVLSTGYIWHSYGNPPIGSRADIENVPIPRLRAFYERYYQPDNAVLIVAGRIDEQRTLELVADTFGRIPRPERELIDTYTEEPVQDGERIVHLNRVGDLQAVMAGYHVPPGAHEDFVPLQIAARALVDAPSGRMYRALVEPGLAAQVGSQELQLRDPSMFIFYALVRPDGDLEAARDIMLATIDELATTPITEEEVERIKNQALSQLERAMNNTQAIALQLSSWAAMGDWRMLFLDRDRVRSVTAEQAQAAALNYFKQSNRTVGMFTPDPAPERAVIPPKPDLVALLDGYTGDEGRSVGEAFDPSPENIDARTIRREVGDGIEIAMVPKETRGDQVNATIRLHIGDLESLTGRDTVASLTARMLMRGTESHSRQDIQDELDRLQSRLSVGGGAGTVTASIQSTRDNLAAVLELAYEVLREPAFPENELRTMKEAELAGIESQRSEPDAIVQRAMARHLGQNYAPGDPRYTPTFDESIEALNAVGVDDLREFHRDFFGASTTHVAAVGDFDPDEFVASIEAGLGDWESPIAYEQITTPYPDPVPAPVNQSFDTPDKENAYFYLLQPIRMTDEHPDYPALVLGNYVLGSGMNSRLFARIRGDEGLSYGVASGFSAPTSSDGARFAGQAIAAPQNIPQVEASFLDEIANVLRDGYSDDEVEAAKRSWAQNQQLSRAQDGSVVGMLLSNLHYDRT
;
A
#
# COMPACT_ATOMS: atom_id res chain seq x y z
N MET A 1 16.10 83.87 -35.22
CA MET A 1 17.46 83.45 -34.91
C MET A 1 17.48 81.84 -35.05
N ARG A 2 18.41 81.35 -35.81
CA ARG A 2 18.39 80.09 -36.51
C ARG A 2 18.47 78.91 -35.58
N ALA A 3 17.49 77.94 -35.70
CA ALA A 3 17.51 76.59 -35.08
C ALA A 3 18.32 75.63 -35.95
N PHE A 4 19.34 75.04 -35.35
CA PHE A 4 20.14 73.97 -35.97
C PHE A 4 19.46 72.63 -35.67
N ARG A 5 18.97 71.92 -36.69
CA ARG A 5 18.48 70.57 -36.63
C ARG A 5 19.65 69.62 -36.91
N ILE A 6 20.09 68.84 -35.90
CA ILE A 6 21.03 67.71 -36.04
C ILE A 6 20.20 66.49 -36.40
N LEU A 7 20.42 65.96 -37.61
CA LEU A 7 19.85 64.75 -38.12
C LEU A 7 20.78 63.58 -37.72
N CYS A 8 20.41 62.81 -36.69
CA CYS A 8 21.11 61.55 -36.37
C CYS A 8 20.67 60.49 -37.37
N LEU A 9 21.57 60.13 -38.30
CA LEU A 9 21.44 58.93 -39.12
C LEU A 9 21.79 57.71 -38.22
N LEU A 10 20.74 56.91 -37.84
CA LEU A 10 20.91 55.58 -37.31
C LEU A 10 21.34 54.66 -38.46
N LEU A 11 22.60 54.33 -38.50
CA LEU A 11 23.12 53.23 -39.30
C LEU A 11 22.62 51.92 -38.67
N VAL A 12 21.55 51.36 -39.19
CA VAL A 12 21.15 49.99 -38.95
C VAL A 12 22.10 49.13 -39.76
N TRP A 13 23.05 48.55 -39.08
CA TRP A 13 23.87 47.48 -39.67
C TRP A 13 22.96 46.24 -39.77
N PRO A 14 22.70 45.67 -40.95
CA PRO A 14 22.07 44.39 -41.00
C PRO A 14 23.10 43.38 -40.44
N ALA A 15 22.77 42.79 -39.31
CA ALA A 15 23.43 41.55 -38.92
C ALA A 15 23.10 40.53 -40.03
N VAL A 16 24.06 40.27 -40.88
CA VAL A 16 24.04 39.15 -41.81
C VAL A 16 24.11 37.91 -40.92
N LEU A 17 22.97 37.35 -40.57
CA LEU A 17 22.90 35.96 -40.18
C LEU A 17 23.41 35.17 -41.37
N SER A 18 24.66 34.76 -41.34
CA SER A 18 25.15 33.68 -42.19
C SER A 18 24.24 32.49 -41.93
N ALA A 19 23.43 32.14 -42.89
CA ALA A 19 22.73 30.86 -42.86
C ALA A 19 23.82 29.79 -42.86
N GLN A 20 24.12 29.20 -41.73
CA GLN A 20 24.93 27.99 -41.68
C GLN A 20 24.21 26.93 -42.53
N ASN A 21 24.91 26.38 -43.55
CA ASN A 21 24.42 25.25 -44.32
C ASN A 21 24.52 24.02 -43.38
N LEU A 22 23.44 23.75 -42.61
CA LEU A 22 23.39 22.56 -41.76
C LEU A 22 23.45 21.30 -42.64
N PRO A 23 24.13 20.25 -42.21
CA PRO A 23 24.02 18.93 -42.83
C PRO A 23 22.59 18.45 -42.89
N ASP A 24 22.27 17.66 -43.91
CA ASP A 24 20.94 17.06 -44.07
C ASP A 24 20.55 16.22 -42.81
N GLY A 25 19.34 16.35 -42.35
CA GLY A 25 18.81 15.62 -41.18
C GLY A 25 19.21 16.21 -39.82
N ILE A 26 19.78 17.42 -39.79
CA ILE A 26 20.09 18.16 -38.55
C ILE A 26 19.30 19.48 -38.50
N GLU A 27 18.58 19.69 -37.42
CA GLU A 27 17.86 20.94 -37.14
C GLU A 27 18.52 21.68 -35.97
N ARG A 28 18.69 23.00 -36.11
CA ARG A 28 19.09 23.86 -34.99
C ARG A 28 17.88 24.24 -34.17
N ILE A 29 17.89 23.90 -32.88
CA ILE A 29 16.73 24.15 -31.97
C ILE A 29 16.87 25.52 -31.28
N THR A 30 17.98 25.73 -30.57
CA THR A 30 18.16 26.98 -29.80
C THR A 30 19.62 27.22 -29.47
N THR A 31 19.96 28.46 -29.07
CA THR A 31 21.25 28.80 -28.49
C THR A 31 21.09 29.62 -27.24
N VAL A 32 21.71 29.24 -26.15
CA VAL A 32 21.74 29.96 -24.88
C VAL A 32 23.18 30.04 -24.39
N GLU A 33 23.66 31.25 -24.18
CA GLU A 33 24.99 31.58 -23.63
C GLU A 33 26.18 30.80 -24.26
N GLY A 34 26.15 30.67 -25.58
CA GLY A 34 27.23 30.02 -26.34
C GLY A 34 27.08 28.50 -26.48
N ILE A 35 26.10 27.88 -25.86
CA ILE A 35 25.74 26.48 -26.09
C ILE A 35 24.63 26.43 -27.12
N THR A 36 24.82 25.67 -28.21
CA THR A 36 23.80 25.46 -29.24
C THR A 36 23.27 24.04 -29.22
N GLU A 37 21.95 23.94 -29.20
CA GLU A 37 21.25 22.66 -29.34
C GLU A 37 20.91 22.41 -30.79
N TYR A 38 21.21 21.19 -31.23
CA TYR A 38 20.80 20.60 -32.49
C TYR A 38 20.03 19.30 -32.23
N ARG A 39 19.20 18.91 -33.18
CA ARG A 39 18.47 17.64 -33.14
C ARG A 39 18.58 16.95 -34.49
N LEU A 40 18.87 15.64 -34.44
CA LEU A 40 18.91 14.79 -35.62
C LEU A 40 17.51 14.21 -35.91
N ASP A 41 17.25 13.82 -37.16
CA ASP A 41 15.97 13.17 -37.58
C ASP A 41 15.71 11.88 -36.82
N ASN A 42 16.74 11.19 -36.32
CA ASN A 42 16.62 9.97 -35.52
C ASN A 42 16.29 10.27 -34.02
N GLY A 43 16.24 11.55 -33.63
CA GLY A 43 15.87 11.99 -32.28
C GLY A 43 17.06 12.36 -31.39
N LEU A 44 18.31 12.10 -31.80
CA LEU A 44 19.49 12.45 -30.99
C LEU A 44 19.55 13.96 -30.74
N GLN A 45 19.65 14.34 -29.48
CA GLN A 45 19.94 15.71 -29.06
C GLN A 45 21.44 15.93 -29.05
N VAL A 46 21.91 17.03 -29.61
CA VAL A 46 23.34 17.39 -29.69
C VAL A 46 23.52 18.78 -29.09
N LEU A 47 24.38 18.91 -28.10
CA LEU A 47 24.77 20.17 -27.47
C LEU A 47 26.22 20.50 -27.84
N LEU A 48 26.45 21.62 -28.51
CA LEU A 48 27.79 22.08 -28.85
C LEU A 48 28.13 23.32 -28.03
N PHE A 49 29.27 23.27 -27.34
CA PHE A 49 29.84 24.38 -26.60
C PHE A 49 31.26 24.71 -27.12
N PRO A 50 31.37 25.50 -28.18
CA PRO A 50 32.67 25.90 -28.73
C PRO A 50 33.40 26.84 -27.76
N ASP A 51 34.61 26.46 -27.37
CA ASP A 51 35.54 27.30 -26.62
C ASP A 51 36.89 27.33 -27.33
N PRO A 52 37.17 28.36 -28.15
CA PRO A 52 38.46 28.47 -28.91
C PRO A 52 39.67 28.67 -28.00
N SER A 53 39.47 29.04 -26.73
CA SER A 53 40.57 29.24 -25.76
C SER A 53 40.98 27.92 -25.09
N SER A 54 40.15 26.88 -25.14
CA SER A 54 40.46 25.58 -24.56
C SER A 54 41.57 24.85 -25.35
N ALA A 55 42.44 24.10 -24.67
CA ALA A 55 43.37 23.19 -25.29
C ALA A 55 42.81 21.79 -25.53
N THR A 56 41.64 21.51 -24.98
CA THR A 56 41.00 20.18 -24.96
C THR A 56 39.61 20.18 -25.63
N ILE A 57 39.17 19.00 -25.99
CA ILE A 57 37.79 18.69 -26.38
C ILE A 57 37.27 17.60 -25.42
N THR A 58 36.07 17.77 -24.92
CA THR A 58 35.32 16.74 -24.21
C THR A 58 34.15 16.29 -25.08
N VAL A 59 34.07 15.00 -25.37
CA VAL A 59 32.90 14.33 -25.92
C VAL A 59 32.24 13.60 -24.76
N ASN A 60 30.94 13.78 -24.57
CA ASN A 60 30.15 13.18 -23.48
C ASN A 60 28.84 12.70 -24.05
N MET A 61 28.66 11.37 -24.04
CA MET A 61 27.44 10.71 -24.43
C MET A 61 26.63 10.40 -23.19
N THR A 62 25.44 10.97 -23.09
CA THR A 62 24.51 10.77 -21.96
C THR A 62 23.27 10.03 -22.43
N TYR A 63 22.98 8.89 -21.83
CA TYR A 63 21.74 8.15 -22.02
C TYR A 63 20.77 8.48 -20.88
N LEU A 64 19.52 8.82 -21.23
CA LEU A 64 18.48 9.20 -20.27
C LEU A 64 17.87 7.95 -19.61
N VAL A 65 18.73 7.14 -19.01
CA VAL A 65 18.41 5.89 -18.33
C VAL A 65 19.36 5.68 -17.17
N GLY A 66 18.78 5.39 -16.00
CA GLY A 66 19.51 5.07 -14.77
C GLY A 66 18.73 4.07 -13.94
N SER A 67 19.04 3.96 -12.66
CA SER A 67 18.44 2.94 -11.79
C SER A 67 16.92 3.11 -11.59
N VAL A 68 16.33 4.29 -11.84
CA VAL A 68 14.88 4.49 -11.79
C VAL A 68 14.13 3.65 -12.83
N HIS A 69 14.79 3.23 -13.91
CA HIS A 69 14.22 2.44 -15.00
C HIS A 69 14.31 0.93 -14.78
N GLU A 70 14.92 0.49 -13.68
CA GLU A 70 15.12 -0.93 -13.35
C GLU A 70 13.86 -1.55 -12.74
N GLY A 71 13.54 -2.78 -13.15
CA GLY A 71 12.41 -3.54 -12.66
C GLY A 71 12.79 -4.54 -11.56
N TYR A 72 11.83 -5.37 -11.15
CA TYR A 72 12.05 -6.45 -10.18
C TYR A 72 13.07 -7.47 -10.69
N GLY A 73 14.13 -7.70 -9.90
CA GLY A 73 15.25 -8.59 -10.24
C GLY A 73 16.22 -7.97 -11.23
N GLU A 74 16.21 -6.63 -11.36
CA GLU A 74 17.05 -5.87 -12.29
C GLU A 74 17.84 -4.76 -11.61
N THR A 75 17.83 -4.69 -10.27
CA THR A 75 18.53 -3.62 -9.55
C THR A 75 20.04 -3.70 -9.76
N GLY A 76 20.65 -2.59 -10.17
CA GLY A 76 22.05 -2.50 -10.56
C GLY A 76 22.32 -2.80 -12.04
N MET A 77 21.27 -3.04 -12.85
CA MET A 77 21.43 -3.37 -14.28
C MET A 77 21.97 -2.20 -15.10
N ALA A 78 21.54 -0.97 -14.80
CA ALA A 78 22.05 0.22 -15.49
C ALA A 78 23.55 0.39 -15.24
N HIS A 79 24.00 0.22 -13.98
CA HIS A 79 25.40 0.31 -13.60
C HIS A 79 26.24 -0.86 -14.18
N LEU A 80 25.72 -2.09 -14.11
CA LEU A 80 26.40 -3.23 -14.71
C LEU A 80 26.57 -3.04 -16.23
N LEU A 81 25.58 -2.46 -16.91
CA LEU A 81 25.65 -2.15 -18.31
C LEU A 81 26.71 -1.07 -18.59
N GLU A 82 26.88 -0.09 -17.69
CA GLU A 82 27.98 0.88 -17.79
C GLU A 82 29.33 0.17 -17.90
N HIS A 83 29.63 -0.78 -17.02
CA HIS A 83 30.85 -1.59 -17.07
C HIS A 83 30.99 -2.38 -18.37
N MET A 84 29.89 -2.99 -18.83
CA MET A 84 29.89 -3.80 -20.05
C MET A 84 30.21 -2.98 -21.32
N LEU A 85 29.88 -1.69 -21.34
CA LEU A 85 30.17 -0.84 -22.48
C LEU A 85 31.66 -0.47 -22.63
N PHE A 86 32.47 -0.77 -21.63
CA PHE A 86 33.94 -0.70 -21.74
C PHE A 86 34.57 -2.00 -22.25
N LYS A 87 33.77 -3.08 -22.46
CA LYS A 87 34.25 -4.37 -23.01
C LYS A 87 34.36 -4.37 -24.55
N GLY A 88 33.92 -3.29 -25.19
CA GLY A 88 34.14 -3.05 -26.60
C GLY A 88 33.01 -3.42 -27.54
N THR A 89 33.31 -3.24 -28.80
CA THR A 89 32.44 -3.53 -29.93
C THR A 89 33.23 -4.40 -30.94
N PRO A 90 32.62 -4.94 -31.99
CA PRO A 90 33.34 -5.62 -33.03
C PRO A 90 34.40 -4.71 -33.75
N THR A 91 34.16 -3.40 -33.81
CA THR A 91 35.07 -2.40 -34.41
C THR A 91 36.16 -1.97 -33.44
N TYR A 92 35.82 -1.78 -32.18
CA TYR A 92 36.70 -1.32 -31.10
C TYR A 92 36.75 -2.37 -29.98
N PRO A 93 37.57 -3.42 -30.10
CA PRO A 93 37.54 -4.56 -29.19
C PRO A 93 38.14 -4.28 -27.80
N ASP A 94 38.89 -3.20 -27.62
CA ASP A 94 39.52 -2.83 -26.34
C ASP A 94 39.47 -1.29 -26.17
N PRO A 95 38.30 -0.70 -25.87
CA PRO A 95 38.16 0.74 -25.74
C PRO A 95 39.08 1.38 -24.69
N PRO A 96 39.32 0.81 -23.51
CA PRO A 96 40.24 1.42 -22.53
C PRO A 96 41.66 1.59 -23.08
N LYS A 97 42.13 0.60 -23.85
CA LYS A 97 43.45 0.68 -24.45
C LYS A 97 43.53 1.76 -25.56
N GLU A 98 42.50 1.82 -26.41
CA GLU A 98 42.46 2.81 -27.51
C GLU A 98 42.34 4.24 -26.99
N LEU A 99 41.55 4.46 -25.95
CA LEU A 99 41.41 5.73 -25.25
C LEU A 99 42.74 6.16 -24.59
N GLN A 100 43.42 5.21 -23.91
CA GLN A 100 44.75 5.45 -23.34
C GLN A 100 45.80 5.79 -24.39
N ASP A 101 45.82 5.06 -25.51
CA ASP A 101 46.77 5.29 -26.61
C ASP A 101 46.60 6.70 -27.21
N ARG A 102 45.39 7.29 -27.11
CA ARG A 102 45.08 8.68 -27.53
C ARG A 102 45.29 9.71 -26.43
N GLY A 103 45.71 9.28 -25.25
CA GLY A 103 45.95 10.17 -24.12
C GLY A 103 44.64 10.74 -23.51
N ALA A 104 43.52 10.05 -23.66
CA ALA A 104 42.25 10.48 -23.14
C ALA A 104 42.15 10.37 -21.60
N ASN A 105 41.53 11.36 -21.00
CA ASN A 105 40.91 11.19 -19.66
C ASN A 105 39.47 10.78 -19.87
N PHE A 106 39.10 9.58 -19.43
CA PHE A 106 37.78 9.00 -19.70
C PHE A 106 37.20 8.30 -18.48
N ASN A 107 35.86 8.24 -18.39
CA ASN A 107 35.13 7.48 -17.42
C ASN A 107 33.66 7.28 -17.84
N GLY A 108 32.94 6.45 -17.11
CA GLY A 108 31.49 6.37 -17.12
C GLY A 108 30.92 6.66 -15.73
N SER A 109 29.66 6.98 -15.63
CA SER A 109 28.93 7.03 -14.36
C SER A 109 27.44 6.77 -14.54
N THR A 110 26.87 6.06 -13.57
CA THR A 110 25.43 5.77 -13.50
C THR A 110 24.82 6.49 -12.32
N SER A 111 23.75 7.23 -12.57
CA SER A 111 22.91 7.90 -11.60
C SER A 111 21.52 7.24 -11.55
N TRP A 112 20.61 7.80 -10.77
CA TRP A 112 19.20 7.37 -10.78
C TRP A 112 18.51 7.63 -12.13
N ASP A 113 18.78 8.78 -12.77
CA ASP A 113 18.04 9.23 -13.96
C ASP A 113 18.82 9.08 -15.27
N TYR A 114 20.15 8.94 -15.23
CA TYR A 114 20.98 8.86 -16.42
C TYR A 114 22.23 8.02 -16.22
N THR A 115 22.81 7.59 -17.35
CA THR A 115 24.14 7.00 -17.43
C THR A 115 24.91 7.77 -18.49
N ASN A 116 26.15 8.17 -18.21
CA ASN A 116 26.97 8.87 -19.18
C ASN A 116 28.35 8.29 -19.32
N TYR A 117 28.96 8.55 -20.49
CA TYR A 117 30.33 8.17 -20.86
C TYR A 117 31.00 9.38 -21.42
N TYR A 118 32.21 9.68 -20.99
CA TYR A 118 32.93 10.82 -21.48
C TYR A 118 34.39 10.55 -21.67
N GLU A 119 34.98 11.24 -22.66
CA GLU A 119 36.39 11.30 -22.91
C GLU A 119 36.84 12.75 -23.22
N THR A 120 37.94 13.14 -22.60
CA THR A 120 38.59 14.45 -22.80
C THR A 120 39.97 14.26 -23.41
N PHE A 121 40.19 14.87 -24.58
CA PHE A 121 41.41 14.74 -25.37
C PHE A 121 42.05 16.10 -25.62
N ASP A 122 43.32 16.08 -26.12
CA ASP A 122 43.90 17.22 -26.84
C ASP A 122 43.04 17.59 -28.06
N ALA A 123 42.82 18.87 -28.27
CA ALA A 123 41.95 19.40 -29.31
C ALA A 123 42.52 19.21 -30.72
N THR A 124 42.34 18.04 -31.25
CA THR A 124 42.64 17.69 -32.66
C THR A 124 41.40 17.17 -33.38
N GLU A 125 41.32 17.43 -34.70
CA GLU A 125 40.20 16.93 -35.49
C GLU A 125 40.17 15.38 -35.56
N ASP A 126 41.34 14.73 -35.52
CA ASP A 126 41.43 13.27 -35.51
C ASP A 126 40.85 12.67 -34.24
N ASN A 127 41.10 13.26 -33.05
CA ASN A 127 40.53 12.81 -31.81
C ASN A 127 39.03 13.02 -31.78
N LEU A 128 38.53 14.18 -32.25
CA LEU A 128 37.08 14.45 -32.30
C LEU A 128 36.37 13.45 -33.26
N ALA A 129 36.92 13.26 -34.46
CA ALA A 129 36.32 12.35 -35.43
C ALA A 129 36.26 10.91 -34.89
N TRP A 130 37.37 10.45 -34.28
CA TRP A 130 37.47 9.14 -33.68
C TRP A 130 36.48 8.97 -32.51
N ALA A 131 36.36 9.93 -31.62
CA ALA A 131 35.46 9.86 -30.45
C ALA A 131 33.98 9.79 -30.89
N LEU A 132 33.59 10.59 -31.89
CA LEU A 132 32.22 10.56 -32.43
C LEU A 132 31.91 9.23 -33.14
N GLU A 133 32.88 8.65 -33.84
CA GLU A 133 32.71 7.34 -34.49
C GLU A 133 32.63 6.23 -33.45
N PHE A 134 33.48 6.26 -32.42
CA PHE A 134 33.52 5.32 -31.32
C PHE A 134 32.21 5.35 -30.52
N GLU A 135 31.70 6.52 -30.13
CA GLU A 135 30.44 6.65 -29.38
C GLU A 135 29.24 6.23 -30.22
N ALA A 136 29.24 6.53 -31.52
CA ALA A 136 28.17 6.06 -32.40
C ALA A 136 28.17 4.53 -32.55
N ASP A 137 29.36 3.90 -32.63
CA ASP A 137 29.48 2.44 -32.69
C ASP A 137 29.08 1.78 -31.34
N ARG A 138 29.55 2.35 -30.20
CA ARG A 138 29.23 1.88 -28.86
C ARG A 138 27.73 1.95 -28.57
N MET A 139 27.01 2.95 -29.10
CA MET A 139 25.54 3.10 -28.94
C MET A 139 24.77 1.90 -29.51
N ILE A 140 25.23 1.26 -30.58
CA ILE A 140 24.43 0.24 -31.28
C ILE A 140 25.11 -1.14 -31.41
N ASN A 141 26.43 -1.23 -31.19
CA ASN A 141 27.19 -2.44 -31.46
C ASN A 141 27.96 -2.98 -30.23
N ALA A 142 27.66 -2.54 -29.02
CA ALA A 142 28.35 -3.03 -27.82
C ALA A 142 28.29 -4.56 -27.67
N ASN A 143 29.43 -5.17 -27.37
CA ASN A 143 29.57 -6.60 -27.12
C ASN A 143 29.01 -6.93 -25.71
N ILE A 144 27.73 -7.28 -25.61
CA ILE A 144 27.17 -7.71 -24.33
C ILE A 144 27.21 -9.25 -24.31
N ALA A 145 28.38 -9.79 -23.97
CA ALA A 145 28.67 -11.22 -24.01
C ALA A 145 28.78 -11.81 -22.60
N GLN A 146 28.47 -13.11 -22.46
CA GLN A 146 28.54 -13.82 -21.17
C GLN A 146 29.98 -13.83 -20.64
N GLU A 147 30.98 -14.01 -21.49
CA GLU A 147 32.39 -14.04 -21.11
C GLU A 147 32.84 -12.73 -20.49
N ASP A 148 32.40 -11.60 -21.05
CA ASP A 148 32.69 -10.24 -20.56
C ASP A 148 32.00 -10.02 -19.21
N LEU A 149 30.74 -10.43 -19.07
CA LEU A 149 30.01 -10.37 -17.81
C LEU A 149 30.69 -11.18 -16.72
N ASP A 150 31.08 -12.42 -17.01
CA ASP A 150 31.77 -13.32 -16.05
C ASP A 150 33.10 -12.69 -15.59
N SER A 151 33.82 -12.03 -16.48
CA SER A 151 35.08 -11.34 -16.13
C SER A 151 34.84 -10.07 -15.30
N GLU A 152 33.79 -9.30 -15.63
CA GLU A 152 33.47 -8.04 -14.97
C GLU A 152 32.78 -8.23 -13.63
N MET A 153 32.09 -9.34 -13.45
CA MET A 153 31.37 -9.65 -12.21
C MET A 153 32.27 -9.59 -10.96
N THR A 154 33.54 -9.91 -11.09
CA THR A 154 34.49 -9.81 -9.96
C THR A 154 34.76 -8.35 -9.62
N VAL A 155 34.84 -7.47 -10.61
CA VAL A 155 35.04 -6.01 -10.43
C VAL A 155 33.82 -5.39 -9.77
N VAL A 156 32.64 -5.58 -10.34
CA VAL A 156 31.36 -5.04 -9.83
C VAL A 156 31.07 -5.56 -8.42
N ARG A 157 31.35 -6.85 -8.15
CA ARG A 157 31.21 -7.38 -6.79
C ARG A 157 32.15 -6.74 -5.80
N ASN A 158 33.41 -6.49 -6.16
CA ASN A 158 34.37 -5.82 -5.30
C ASN A 158 33.94 -4.36 -5.02
N GLU A 159 33.36 -3.69 -6.01
CA GLU A 159 32.81 -2.35 -5.83
C GLU A 159 31.59 -2.35 -4.93
N PHE A 160 30.68 -3.30 -5.12
CA PHE A 160 29.55 -3.51 -4.21
C PHE A 160 30.03 -3.78 -2.78
N GLU A 161 31.00 -4.68 -2.58
CA GLU A 161 31.57 -4.98 -1.26
C GLU A 161 32.28 -3.77 -0.65
N ARG A 162 32.96 -2.94 -1.44
CA ARG A 162 33.54 -1.68 -0.99
C ARG A 162 32.46 -0.73 -0.48
N THR A 163 31.36 -0.58 -1.21
CA THR A 163 30.21 0.24 -0.82
C THR A 163 29.56 -0.30 0.45
N GLU A 164 29.41 -1.62 0.58
CA GLU A 164 28.88 -2.28 1.79
C GLU A 164 29.82 -2.14 3.01
N ASN A 165 31.11 -1.90 2.80
CA ASN A 165 32.08 -1.66 3.86
C ASN A 165 32.17 -0.18 4.28
N ASP A 166 31.57 0.74 3.51
CA ASP A 166 31.52 2.16 3.87
C ASP A 166 30.26 2.46 4.71
N PRO A 167 30.40 2.80 6.01
CA PRO A 167 29.28 3.06 6.90
C PRO A 167 28.36 4.16 6.42
N ILE A 168 28.91 5.19 5.74
CA ILE A 168 28.17 6.35 5.27
C ILE A 168 27.27 5.96 4.10
N SER A 169 27.81 5.27 3.10
CA SER A 169 27.04 4.80 1.94
C SER A 169 25.95 3.83 2.36
N VAL A 170 26.25 2.89 3.28
CA VAL A 170 25.26 1.95 3.78
C VAL A 170 24.13 2.67 4.54
N LEU A 171 24.46 3.65 5.38
CA LEU A 171 23.46 4.43 6.11
C LEU A 171 22.59 5.25 5.14
N LEU A 172 23.22 5.91 4.17
CA LEU A 172 22.53 6.67 3.12
C LEU A 172 21.50 5.79 2.39
N PHE A 173 21.91 4.62 1.92
CA PHE A 173 21.01 3.71 1.21
C PHE A 173 19.89 3.18 2.09
N ARG A 174 20.12 3.01 3.39
CA ARG A 174 19.05 2.63 4.33
C ARG A 174 18.09 3.79 4.59
N VAL A 175 18.58 5.02 4.68
CA VAL A 175 17.72 6.21 4.79
C VAL A 175 16.84 6.35 3.54
N LEU A 176 17.42 6.23 2.34
CA LEU A 176 16.65 6.28 1.09
C LEU A 176 15.61 5.15 1.03
N SER A 177 16.02 3.89 1.25
CA SER A 177 15.08 2.74 1.18
C SER A 177 14.02 2.74 2.30
N THR A 178 14.23 3.50 3.38
CA THR A 178 13.23 3.71 4.43
C THR A 178 12.34 4.91 4.12
N GLY A 179 12.90 5.93 3.48
CA GLY A 179 12.20 7.13 3.05
C GLY A 179 11.24 6.89 1.89
N TYR A 180 11.63 6.06 0.91
CA TYR A 180 10.78 5.71 -0.23
C TYR A 180 10.06 4.39 -0.01
N ILE A 181 8.74 4.37 -0.25
CA ILE A 181 7.90 3.16 -0.18
C ILE A 181 7.68 2.57 -1.58
N TRP A 182 7.48 3.42 -2.57
CA TRP A 182 7.13 3.02 -3.93
C TRP A 182 8.11 3.49 -4.99
N HIS A 183 8.64 4.72 -4.87
CA HIS A 183 9.50 5.28 -5.90
C HIS A 183 10.88 4.62 -5.92
N SER A 184 11.38 4.32 -7.12
CA SER A 184 12.65 3.60 -7.31
C SER A 184 13.89 4.36 -6.83
N TYR A 185 13.79 5.64 -6.47
CA TYR A 185 14.90 6.37 -5.83
C TYR A 185 15.30 5.79 -4.46
N GLY A 186 14.47 4.94 -3.87
CA GLY A 186 14.84 4.12 -2.71
C GLY A 186 15.87 3.03 -3.01
N ASN A 187 16.12 2.72 -4.29
CA ASN A 187 17.12 1.76 -4.73
C ASN A 187 18.39 2.49 -5.18
N PRO A 188 19.57 2.15 -4.63
CA PRO A 188 20.82 2.74 -5.06
C PRO A 188 21.24 2.24 -6.46
N PRO A 189 21.92 3.05 -7.28
CA PRO A 189 22.39 2.64 -8.61
C PRO A 189 23.28 1.39 -8.62
N ILE A 190 24.02 1.14 -7.54
CA ILE A 190 24.85 -0.08 -7.40
C ILE A 190 24.01 -1.38 -7.38
N GLY A 191 22.72 -1.29 -7.04
CA GLY A 191 21.81 -2.41 -7.02
C GLY A 191 21.95 -3.36 -5.83
N SER A 192 21.24 -4.50 -5.89
CA SER A 192 21.35 -5.56 -4.91
C SER A 192 22.36 -6.63 -5.36
N ARG A 193 23.09 -7.21 -4.41
CA ARG A 193 24.04 -8.29 -4.72
C ARG A 193 23.36 -9.47 -5.44
N ALA A 194 22.16 -9.83 -5.02
CA ALA A 194 21.45 -10.96 -5.60
C ALA A 194 21.07 -10.74 -7.08
N ASP A 195 20.64 -9.53 -7.41
CA ASP A 195 20.25 -9.19 -8.78
C ASP A 195 21.49 -9.10 -9.68
N ILE A 196 22.54 -8.38 -9.23
CA ILE A 196 23.79 -8.23 -9.96
C ILE A 196 24.41 -9.61 -10.29
N GLU A 197 24.53 -10.51 -9.31
CA GLU A 197 25.16 -11.83 -9.48
C GLU A 197 24.33 -12.82 -10.33
N ASN A 198 23.01 -12.55 -10.52
CA ASN A 198 22.11 -13.47 -11.22
C ASN A 198 21.46 -12.91 -12.48
N VAL A 199 21.79 -11.67 -12.90
CA VAL A 199 21.19 -11.09 -14.09
C VAL A 199 21.55 -11.91 -15.35
N PRO A 200 20.54 -12.37 -16.14
CA PRO A 200 20.82 -13.11 -17.36
C PRO A 200 21.23 -12.16 -18.49
N ILE A 201 22.24 -12.52 -19.27
CA ILE A 201 22.69 -11.74 -20.47
C ILE A 201 21.53 -11.31 -21.38
N PRO A 202 20.52 -12.15 -21.69
CA PRO A 202 19.40 -11.69 -22.52
C PRO A 202 18.62 -10.50 -21.94
N ARG A 203 18.51 -10.38 -20.61
CA ARG A 203 17.88 -9.22 -19.97
C ARG A 203 18.74 -7.98 -20.08
N LEU A 204 20.04 -8.11 -19.82
CA LEU A 204 21.01 -7.01 -19.94
C LEU A 204 21.05 -6.47 -21.37
N ARG A 205 21.04 -7.38 -22.35
CA ARG A 205 20.97 -7.00 -23.77
C ARG A 205 19.65 -6.32 -24.13
N ALA A 206 18.51 -6.82 -23.62
CA ALA A 206 17.22 -6.20 -23.85
C ALA A 206 17.12 -4.79 -23.23
N PHE A 207 17.79 -4.57 -22.08
CA PHE A 207 17.89 -3.25 -21.46
C PHE A 207 18.71 -2.28 -22.31
N TYR A 208 19.86 -2.73 -22.81
CA TYR A 208 20.68 -1.97 -23.76
C TYR A 208 19.90 -1.61 -25.03
N GLU A 209 19.30 -2.60 -25.71
CA GLU A 209 18.53 -2.40 -26.93
C GLU A 209 17.32 -1.46 -26.74
N ARG A 210 16.76 -1.43 -25.55
CA ARG A 210 15.63 -0.56 -25.23
C ARG A 210 16.06 0.90 -25.02
N TYR A 211 17.10 1.14 -24.25
CA TYR A 211 17.42 2.46 -23.74
C TYR A 211 18.58 3.15 -24.42
N TYR A 212 19.56 2.41 -24.96
CA TYR A 212 20.75 2.96 -25.63
C TYR A 212 20.46 3.23 -27.11
N GLN A 213 19.65 4.26 -27.34
CA GLN A 213 19.16 4.62 -28.66
C GLN A 213 19.24 6.14 -28.87
N PRO A 214 19.32 6.64 -30.12
CA PRO A 214 19.49 8.07 -30.40
C PRO A 214 18.40 8.97 -29.77
N ASP A 215 17.13 8.53 -29.78
CA ASP A 215 16.01 9.30 -29.25
C ASP A 215 15.95 9.36 -27.72
N ASN A 216 16.82 8.63 -27.03
CA ASN A 216 16.99 8.61 -25.58
C ASN A 216 18.39 9.03 -25.14
N ALA A 217 19.08 9.82 -25.98
CA ALA A 217 20.47 10.20 -25.75
C ALA A 217 20.73 11.66 -26.04
N VAL A 218 21.71 12.22 -25.35
CA VAL A 218 22.24 13.56 -25.54
C VAL A 218 23.76 13.49 -25.75
N LEU A 219 24.21 13.90 -26.92
CA LEU A 219 25.63 14.06 -27.23
C LEU A 219 26.05 15.48 -26.88
N ILE A 220 27.04 15.63 -26.03
CA ILE A 220 27.58 16.92 -25.60
C ILE A 220 29.02 17.02 -26.06
N VAL A 221 29.36 18.04 -26.86
CA VAL A 221 30.74 18.29 -27.31
C VAL A 221 31.15 19.70 -26.89
N ALA A 222 32.12 19.76 -25.99
CA ALA A 222 32.61 21.01 -25.41
C ALA A 222 34.11 21.20 -25.63
N GLY A 223 34.53 22.42 -25.91
CA GLY A 223 35.94 22.77 -26.03
C GLY A 223 36.35 23.40 -27.38
N ARG A 224 37.58 23.24 -27.77
CA ARG A 224 38.10 23.86 -29.03
C ARG A 224 37.65 23.05 -30.26
N ILE A 225 36.41 23.33 -30.70
CA ILE A 225 35.77 22.69 -31.83
C ILE A 225 35.41 23.73 -32.91
N ASP A 226 35.31 23.27 -34.14
CA ASP A 226 34.62 23.99 -35.23
C ASP A 226 33.19 23.42 -35.32
N GLU A 227 32.22 24.26 -35.07
CA GLU A 227 30.80 23.87 -34.98
C GLU A 227 30.30 23.22 -36.28
N GLN A 228 30.62 23.82 -37.43
CA GLN A 228 30.20 23.28 -38.73
C GLN A 228 30.83 21.90 -38.98
N ARG A 229 32.13 21.78 -38.74
CA ARG A 229 32.88 20.54 -38.92
C ARG A 229 32.40 19.44 -37.96
N THR A 230 32.11 19.80 -36.72
CA THR A 230 31.55 18.88 -35.73
C THR A 230 30.19 18.33 -36.16
N LEU A 231 29.29 19.20 -36.67
CA LEU A 231 28.01 18.78 -37.22
C LEU A 231 28.12 17.85 -38.43
N GLU A 232 29.09 18.09 -39.31
CA GLU A 232 29.38 17.18 -40.43
C GLU A 232 29.78 15.78 -39.93
N LEU A 233 30.67 15.73 -38.93
CA LEU A 233 31.08 14.46 -38.31
C LEU A 233 29.94 13.76 -37.62
N VAL A 234 29.09 14.50 -36.88
CA VAL A 234 27.87 13.96 -36.23
C VAL A 234 26.89 13.40 -37.27
N ALA A 235 26.68 14.11 -38.39
CA ALA A 235 25.84 13.61 -39.49
C ALA A 235 26.40 12.32 -40.08
N ASP A 236 27.73 12.27 -40.28
CA ASP A 236 28.43 11.11 -40.86
C ASP A 236 28.48 9.90 -39.92
N THR A 237 28.34 10.06 -38.61
CA THR A 237 28.38 9.01 -37.61
C THR A 237 26.98 8.68 -37.13
N PHE A 238 26.42 9.47 -36.23
CA PHE A 238 25.10 9.27 -35.61
C PHE A 238 23.93 9.44 -36.59
N GLY A 239 24.07 10.30 -37.63
CA GLY A 239 23.03 10.48 -38.63
C GLY A 239 22.71 9.21 -39.45
N ARG A 240 23.61 8.22 -39.46
CA ARG A 240 23.40 6.92 -40.11
C ARG A 240 22.61 5.94 -39.27
N ILE A 241 22.47 6.18 -37.97
CA ILE A 241 21.71 5.33 -37.07
C ILE A 241 20.22 5.62 -37.28
N PRO A 242 19.39 4.60 -37.62
CA PRO A 242 18.00 4.84 -37.85
C PRO A 242 17.26 5.26 -36.58
N ARG A 243 16.13 5.98 -36.74
CA ARG A 243 15.24 6.25 -35.64
C ARG A 243 14.67 4.93 -35.13
N PRO A 244 14.70 4.65 -33.82
CA PRO A 244 14.14 3.43 -33.25
C PRO A 244 12.63 3.36 -33.42
N GLU A 245 12.11 2.14 -33.66
CA GLU A 245 10.66 1.89 -33.81
C GLU A 245 9.96 1.69 -32.46
N ARG A 246 10.71 1.40 -31.38
CA ARG A 246 10.14 1.21 -30.05
C ARG A 246 9.66 2.53 -29.47
N GLU A 247 8.67 2.46 -28.61
CA GLU A 247 8.22 3.55 -27.77
C GLU A 247 8.75 3.35 -26.33
N LEU A 248 9.30 4.39 -25.73
CA LEU A 248 9.66 4.40 -24.32
C LEU A 248 8.43 4.83 -23.52
N ILE A 249 8.13 4.08 -22.47
CA ILE A 249 7.08 4.42 -21.53
C ILE A 249 7.72 5.26 -20.42
N ASP A 250 7.15 6.41 -20.16
CA ASP A 250 7.58 7.26 -19.06
C ASP A 250 7.39 6.56 -17.71
N THR A 251 8.28 6.81 -16.78
CA THR A 251 8.07 6.40 -15.37
C THR A 251 6.96 7.26 -14.76
N TYR A 252 6.01 6.63 -14.07
CA TYR A 252 4.82 7.30 -13.54
C TYR A 252 4.55 6.98 -12.06
N THR A 253 5.47 6.26 -11.40
CA THR A 253 5.32 5.94 -9.98
C THR A 253 5.63 7.17 -9.14
N GLU A 254 4.65 7.60 -8.36
CA GLU A 254 4.77 8.71 -7.42
C GLU A 254 4.96 8.18 -6.00
N GLU A 255 5.84 8.84 -5.22
CA GLU A 255 5.97 8.56 -3.79
C GLU A 255 4.82 9.24 -3.03
N PRO A 256 4.09 8.52 -2.16
CA PRO A 256 3.06 9.14 -1.34
C PRO A 256 3.67 10.11 -0.32
N VAL A 257 2.88 11.08 0.09
CA VAL A 257 3.25 12.01 1.16
C VAL A 257 3.58 11.22 2.43
N GLN A 258 4.68 11.56 3.09
CA GLN A 258 5.10 10.89 4.32
C GLN A 258 4.19 11.26 5.49
N ASP A 259 3.67 10.25 6.21
CA ASP A 259 2.67 10.39 7.28
C ASP A 259 3.27 10.74 8.65
N GLY A 260 4.61 10.58 8.80
CA GLY A 260 5.29 10.82 10.07
C GLY A 260 6.76 10.46 10.00
N GLU A 261 7.51 10.77 11.06
CA GLU A 261 8.93 10.48 11.15
C GLU A 261 9.20 8.98 11.05
N ARG A 262 10.17 8.62 10.19
CA ARG A 262 10.68 7.25 10.06
C ARG A 262 12.07 7.16 10.68
N ILE A 263 12.40 6.04 11.32
CA ILE A 263 13.69 5.85 11.98
C ILE A 263 14.26 4.49 11.59
N VAL A 264 15.56 4.47 11.27
CA VAL A 264 16.32 3.25 11.02
C VAL A 264 17.63 3.25 11.83
N HIS A 265 17.90 2.16 12.53
CA HIS A 265 19.13 1.93 13.27
C HIS A 265 19.95 0.82 12.64
N LEU A 266 21.23 1.06 12.39
CA LEU A 266 22.18 0.09 11.89
C LEU A 266 23.24 -0.20 12.95
N ASN A 267 23.35 -1.47 13.33
CA ASN A 267 24.45 -1.98 14.13
C ASN A 267 25.32 -2.85 13.22
N ARG A 268 26.50 -2.37 12.85
CA ARG A 268 27.42 -3.06 11.93
C ARG A 268 28.87 -2.83 12.36
N VAL A 269 29.76 -3.66 11.84
CA VAL A 269 31.20 -3.39 11.97
C VAL A 269 31.52 -2.07 11.27
N GLY A 270 32.29 -1.19 11.92
CA GLY A 270 32.68 0.11 11.38
C GLY A 270 33.56 0.89 12.35
N ASP A 271 34.16 1.96 11.85
CA ASP A 271 35.17 2.76 12.55
C ASP A 271 34.66 4.13 13.00
N LEU A 272 33.40 4.45 12.73
CA LEU A 272 32.78 5.73 13.10
C LEU A 272 31.29 5.56 13.37
N GLN A 273 30.71 6.49 14.09
CA GLN A 273 29.29 6.64 14.27
C GLN A 273 28.75 7.70 13.28
N ALA A 274 27.53 7.54 12.81
CA ALA A 274 26.89 8.53 11.94
C ALA A 274 25.41 8.67 12.24
N VAL A 275 24.90 9.88 12.07
CA VAL A 275 23.48 10.17 12.02
C VAL A 275 23.17 10.91 10.71
N MET A 276 22.05 10.53 10.10
CA MET A 276 21.50 11.17 8.90
C MET A 276 20.03 11.55 9.13
N ALA A 277 19.60 12.66 8.51
CA ALA A 277 18.21 13.08 8.46
C ALA A 277 17.86 13.45 7.02
N GLY A 278 17.03 12.60 6.38
CA GLY A 278 16.55 12.82 5.02
C GLY A 278 15.15 13.43 5.03
N TYR A 279 14.89 14.37 4.14
CA TYR A 279 13.61 15.05 3.94
C TYR A 279 13.21 14.96 2.49
N HIS A 280 11.99 14.55 2.18
CA HIS A 280 11.46 14.64 0.82
C HIS A 280 11.37 16.09 0.37
N VAL A 281 11.81 16.34 -0.85
CA VAL A 281 11.85 17.66 -1.48
C VAL A 281 11.29 17.59 -2.89
N PRO A 282 10.87 18.71 -3.48
CA PRO A 282 10.36 18.74 -4.84
C PRO A 282 11.42 18.34 -5.88
N PRO A 283 11.04 18.08 -7.14
CA PRO A 283 11.97 17.82 -8.24
C PRO A 283 13.04 18.91 -8.38
N GLY A 284 14.23 18.54 -8.88
CA GLY A 284 15.34 19.45 -9.06
C GLY A 284 15.06 20.68 -9.95
N ALA A 285 14.07 20.58 -10.85
CA ALA A 285 13.62 21.68 -11.69
C ALA A 285 12.62 22.65 -11.02
N HIS A 286 12.06 22.31 -9.84
CA HIS A 286 11.07 23.11 -9.13
C HIS A 286 11.63 24.45 -8.62
N GLU A 287 10.80 25.46 -8.51
CA GLU A 287 11.22 26.80 -8.06
C GLU A 287 11.72 26.84 -6.61
N ASP A 288 11.25 25.96 -5.75
CA ASP A 288 11.66 25.85 -4.34
C ASP A 288 13.01 25.14 -4.16
N PHE A 289 13.56 24.49 -5.20
CA PHE A 289 14.77 23.68 -5.05
C PHE A 289 15.99 24.53 -4.69
N VAL A 290 16.22 25.64 -5.40
CA VAL A 290 17.29 26.61 -5.09
C VAL A 290 17.13 27.24 -3.71
N PRO A 291 15.97 27.75 -3.30
CA PRO A 291 15.73 28.16 -1.93
C PRO A 291 16.08 27.11 -0.87
N LEU A 292 15.76 25.84 -1.12
CA LEU A 292 16.13 24.73 -0.23
C LEU A 292 17.62 24.48 -0.17
N GLN A 293 18.32 24.52 -1.30
CA GLN A 293 19.77 24.40 -1.34
C GLN A 293 20.45 25.50 -0.52
N ILE A 294 19.99 26.73 -0.65
CA ILE A 294 20.50 27.86 0.15
C ILE A 294 20.26 27.61 1.64
N ALA A 295 19.07 27.15 2.00
CA ALA A 295 18.74 26.81 3.40
C ALA A 295 19.60 25.67 3.94
N ALA A 296 19.79 24.61 3.17
CA ALA A 296 20.63 23.48 3.56
C ALA A 296 22.10 23.91 3.80
N ARG A 297 22.66 24.69 2.90
CA ARG A 297 24.02 25.20 3.04
C ARG A 297 24.18 26.18 4.22
N ALA A 298 23.18 27.00 4.52
CA ALA A 298 23.18 27.84 5.72
C ALA A 298 23.30 27.02 7.00
N LEU A 299 22.82 25.77 7.00
CA LEU A 299 22.96 24.86 8.11
C LEU A 299 24.34 24.22 8.20
N VAL A 300 24.96 23.80 7.08
CA VAL A 300 26.12 22.89 7.10
C VAL A 300 27.47 23.51 6.69
N ASP A 301 27.49 24.59 5.92
CA ASP A 301 28.73 25.12 5.32
C ASP A 301 29.79 25.53 6.36
N ALA A 302 30.96 24.95 6.27
CA ALA A 302 32.07 25.27 7.14
C ALA A 302 32.75 26.61 6.76
N PRO A 303 33.15 27.45 7.72
CA PRO A 303 33.01 27.33 9.18
C PRO A 303 31.72 27.95 9.73
N SER A 304 30.88 28.54 8.89
CA SER A 304 29.82 29.46 9.29
C SER A 304 28.44 28.82 9.42
N GLY A 305 28.28 27.57 9.00
CA GLY A 305 27.00 26.83 9.09
C GLY A 305 26.55 26.60 10.54
N ARG A 306 25.26 26.63 10.75
CA ARG A 306 24.67 26.52 12.09
C ARG A 306 24.98 25.16 12.74
N MET A 307 24.88 24.04 11.99
CA MET A 307 25.27 22.71 12.45
C MET A 307 26.76 22.59 12.69
N TYR A 308 27.60 23.23 11.84
CA TYR A 308 29.04 23.23 12.07
C TYR A 308 29.38 23.84 13.43
N ARG A 309 28.81 25.00 13.73
CA ARG A 309 29.01 25.68 15.02
C ARG A 309 28.43 24.92 16.21
N ALA A 310 27.30 24.24 16.01
CA ALA A 310 26.62 23.50 17.10
C ALA A 310 27.27 22.13 17.40
N LEU A 311 27.86 21.48 16.41
CA LEU A 311 28.35 20.10 16.51
C LEU A 311 29.86 19.96 16.34
N VAL A 312 30.48 20.67 15.37
CA VAL A 312 31.90 20.49 15.04
C VAL A 312 32.80 21.35 15.96
N GLU A 313 32.47 22.61 16.13
CA GLU A 313 33.25 23.49 16.99
C GLU A 313 33.33 22.99 18.46
N PRO A 314 32.26 22.48 19.07
CA PRO A 314 32.30 21.88 20.41
C PRO A 314 32.95 20.49 20.45
N GLY A 315 33.24 19.88 19.31
CA GLY A 315 33.83 18.53 19.22
C GLY A 315 32.84 17.37 19.42
N LEU A 316 31.52 17.63 19.25
CA LEU A 316 30.47 16.59 19.33
C LEU A 316 30.39 15.78 18.05
N ALA A 317 30.69 16.37 16.89
CA ALA A 317 30.89 15.69 15.63
C ALA A 317 32.24 16.03 15.01
N ALA A 318 32.81 15.10 14.25
CA ALA A 318 34.00 15.32 13.46
C ALA A 318 33.72 16.11 12.18
N GLN A 319 32.55 15.91 11.62
CA GLN A 319 32.10 16.54 10.36
C GLN A 319 30.57 16.62 10.34
N VAL A 320 30.07 17.66 9.68
CA VAL A 320 28.66 17.77 9.25
C VAL A 320 28.60 18.10 7.77
N GLY A 321 27.51 17.75 7.12
CA GLY A 321 27.28 18.07 5.73
C GLY A 321 25.86 17.83 5.28
N SER A 322 25.58 18.14 4.02
CA SER A 322 24.34 17.78 3.33
C SER A 322 24.64 17.10 2.01
N GLN A 323 23.71 16.27 1.57
CA GLN A 323 23.64 15.72 0.22
C GLN A 323 22.28 16.09 -0.37
N GLU A 324 22.33 16.87 -1.42
CA GLU A 324 21.15 17.38 -2.11
C GLU A 324 20.97 16.55 -3.40
N LEU A 325 20.01 15.64 -3.40
CA LEU A 325 19.72 14.82 -4.57
C LEU A 325 18.88 15.66 -5.54
N GLN A 326 19.54 16.31 -6.50
CA GLN A 326 18.88 17.09 -7.56
C GLN A 326 18.52 16.16 -8.72
N LEU A 327 17.31 15.61 -8.68
CA LEU A 327 16.83 14.56 -9.59
C LEU A 327 15.58 15.02 -10.35
N ARG A 328 15.19 14.27 -11.37
CA ARG A 328 14.04 14.57 -12.23
C ARG A 328 12.70 14.57 -11.48
N ASP A 329 12.51 13.57 -10.64
CA ASP A 329 11.30 13.40 -9.82
C ASP A 329 11.54 13.90 -8.38
N PRO A 330 10.50 14.00 -7.52
CA PRO A 330 10.65 14.38 -6.12
C PRO A 330 11.71 13.54 -5.41
N SER A 331 12.68 14.22 -4.78
CA SER A 331 13.88 13.60 -4.25
C SER A 331 14.04 13.80 -2.74
N MET A 332 15.27 13.67 -2.21
CA MET A 332 15.57 13.91 -0.80
C MET A 332 16.76 14.82 -0.60
N PHE A 333 16.67 15.70 0.41
CA PHE A 333 17.83 16.35 1.02
C PHE A 333 18.22 15.62 2.28
N ILE A 334 19.50 15.30 2.43
CA ILE A 334 20.01 14.49 3.52
C ILE A 334 21.08 15.28 4.25
N PHE A 335 20.81 15.58 5.53
CA PHE A 335 21.80 16.13 6.45
C PHE A 335 22.50 15.00 7.19
N TYR A 336 23.80 15.15 7.45
CA TYR A 336 24.53 14.14 8.20
C TYR A 336 25.53 14.75 9.19
N ALA A 337 25.79 14.00 10.25
CA ALA A 337 26.88 14.27 11.18
C ALA A 337 27.67 12.98 11.42
N LEU A 338 29.01 13.08 11.33
CA LEU A 338 29.92 11.99 11.61
C LEU A 338 30.48 12.17 13.02
N VAL A 339 30.29 11.15 13.84
CA VAL A 339 30.65 11.19 15.26
C VAL A 339 31.75 10.16 15.52
N ARG A 340 32.70 10.52 16.33
CA ARG A 340 33.81 9.61 16.73
C ARG A 340 33.22 8.39 17.48
N PRO A 341 33.88 7.23 17.46
CA PRO A 341 33.41 6.02 18.13
C PRO A 341 33.18 6.17 19.64
N ASP A 342 33.92 7.09 20.29
CA ASP A 342 33.82 7.43 21.70
C ASP A 342 32.87 8.62 22.00
N GLY A 343 32.22 9.18 20.96
CA GLY A 343 31.30 10.30 21.08
C GLY A 343 29.86 9.86 21.41
N ASP A 344 29.04 10.82 21.76
CA ASP A 344 27.62 10.62 22.09
C ASP A 344 26.78 10.83 20.82
N LEU A 345 26.42 9.72 20.14
CA LEU A 345 25.63 9.74 18.90
C LEU A 345 24.22 10.30 19.10
N GLU A 346 23.61 9.99 20.25
CA GLU A 346 22.24 10.47 20.52
C GLU A 346 22.21 11.96 20.78
N ALA A 347 23.18 12.49 21.52
CA ALA A 347 23.34 13.92 21.74
C ALA A 347 23.62 14.65 20.41
N ALA A 348 24.45 14.07 19.52
CA ALA A 348 24.71 14.63 18.20
C ALA A 348 23.45 14.64 17.32
N ARG A 349 22.66 13.54 17.32
CA ARG A 349 21.36 13.48 16.65
C ARG A 349 20.43 14.58 17.14
N ASP A 350 20.23 14.68 18.44
CA ASP A 350 19.28 15.62 19.04
C ASP A 350 19.65 17.07 18.72
N ILE A 351 20.93 17.42 18.78
CA ILE A 351 21.42 18.76 18.41
C ILE A 351 21.28 19.01 16.90
N MET A 352 21.57 18.02 16.05
CA MET A 352 21.39 18.14 14.60
C MET A 352 19.94 18.43 14.27
N LEU A 353 19.02 17.64 14.80
CA LEU A 353 17.59 17.80 14.55
C LEU A 353 17.05 19.11 15.13
N ALA A 354 17.45 19.47 16.35
CA ALA A 354 17.09 20.74 16.95
C ALA A 354 17.57 21.93 16.13
N THR A 355 18.78 21.88 15.57
CA THR A 355 19.33 22.96 14.72
C THR A 355 18.51 23.15 13.43
N ILE A 356 17.98 22.07 12.85
CA ILE A 356 17.06 22.17 11.71
C ILE A 356 15.72 22.76 12.16
N ASP A 357 15.15 22.24 13.23
CA ASP A 357 13.84 22.66 13.75
C ASP A 357 13.86 24.11 14.26
N GLU A 358 15.02 24.62 14.72
CA GLU A 358 15.24 26.03 15.12
C GLU A 358 15.06 27.02 13.97
N LEU A 359 15.07 26.62 12.71
CA LEU A 359 14.70 27.48 11.60
C LEU A 359 13.30 28.11 11.76
N ALA A 360 12.40 27.45 12.49
CA ALA A 360 11.07 27.99 12.80
C ALA A 360 11.11 29.25 13.70
N THR A 361 12.15 29.42 14.53
CA THR A 361 12.28 30.51 15.51
C THR A 361 13.45 31.42 15.22
N THR A 362 14.46 30.93 14.52
CA THR A 362 15.67 31.67 14.15
C THR A 362 15.83 31.70 12.62
N PRO A 363 15.22 32.68 11.94
CA PRO A 363 15.21 32.74 10.48
C PRO A 363 16.60 32.80 9.86
N ILE A 364 16.68 32.33 8.61
CA ILE A 364 17.88 32.49 7.76
C ILE A 364 18.08 33.97 7.48
N THR A 365 19.31 34.45 7.58
CA THR A 365 19.67 35.86 7.42
C THR A 365 20.10 36.16 5.99
N GLU A 366 19.93 37.41 5.55
CA GLU A 366 20.44 37.90 4.25
C GLU A 366 21.95 37.69 4.12
N GLU A 367 22.71 37.83 5.20
CA GLU A 367 24.17 37.62 5.17
C GLU A 367 24.53 36.14 4.87
N GLU A 368 23.79 35.19 5.46
CA GLU A 368 23.95 33.77 5.17
C GLU A 368 23.63 33.48 3.69
N VAL A 369 22.53 34.02 3.19
CA VAL A 369 22.11 33.84 1.79
C VAL A 369 23.13 34.42 0.82
N GLU A 370 23.55 35.68 0.98
CA GLU A 370 24.50 36.33 0.08
C GLU A 370 25.87 35.62 0.07
N ARG A 371 26.33 35.10 1.20
CA ARG A 371 27.55 34.31 1.25
C ARG A 371 27.43 33.04 0.38
N ILE A 372 26.34 32.30 0.55
CA ILE A 372 26.09 31.03 -0.17
C ILE A 372 25.89 31.31 -1.68
N LYS A 373 25.12 32.34 -2.05
CA LYS A 373 24.98 32.76 -3.44
C LYS A 373 26.33 33.02 -4.10
N ASN A 374 27.20 33.79 -3.44
CA ASN A 374 28.53 34.10 -3.95
C ASN A 374 29.38 32.81 -4.14
N GLN A 375 29.30 31.86 -3.23
CA GLN A 375 29.98 30.56 -3.36
C GLN A 375 29.44 29.76 -4.55
N ALA A 376 28.12 29.63 -4.67
CA ALA A 376 27.46 28.85 -5.73
C ALA A 376 27.77 29.47 -7.13
N LEU A 377 27.63 30.79 -7.27
CA LEU A 377 27.91 31.48 -8.54
C LEU A 377 29.37 31.36 -8.92
N SER A 378 30.31 31.52 -7.97
CA SER A 378 31.73 31.33 -8.22
C SER A 378 32.10 29.89 -8.59
N GLN A 379 31.40 28.91 -8.04
CA GLN A 379 31.58 27.50 -8.40
C GLN A 379 31.13 27.25 -9.83
N LEU A 380 29.92 27.74 -10.21
CA LEU A 380 29.42 27.62 -11.56
C LEU A 380 30.32 28.32 -12.58
N GLU A 381 30.83 29.52 -12.30
CA GLU A 381 31.71 30.24 -13.18
C GLU A 381 33.02 29.45 -13.43
N ARG A 382 33.57 28.81 -12.40
CA ARG A 382 34.72 27.90 -12.58
C ARG A 382 34.37 26.67 -13.41
N ALA A 383 33.18 26.09 -13.27
CA ALA A 383 32.74 24.95 -14.07
C ALA A 383 32.59 25.33 -15.55
N MET A 384 32.01 26.50 -15.85
CA MET A 384 31.86 27.01 -17.22
C MET A 384 33.21 27.20 -17.96
N ASN A 385 34.31 27.38 -17.22
CA ASN A 385 35.65 27.50 -17.78
C ASN A 385 36.40 26.15 -17.90
N ASN A 386 35.73 25.03 -17.64
CA ASN A 386 36.28 23.68 -17.73
C ASN A 386 35.41 22.82 -18.63
N THR A 387 35.96 22.39 -19.77
CA THR A 387 35.19 21.66 -20.80
C THR A 387 34.58 20.35 -20.31
N GLN A 388 35.31 19.60 -19.48
CA GLN A 388 34.80 18.38 -18.87
C GLN A 388 33.71 18.68 -17.83
N ALA A 389 33.96 19.65 -16.93
CA ALA A 389 33.00 19.98 -15.87
C ALA A 389 31.65 20.46 -16.43
N ILE A 390 31.68 21.35 -17.45
CA ILE A 390 30.44 21.84 -18.08
C ILE A 390 29.74 20.72 -18.85
N ALA A 391 30.45 19.85 -19.56
CA ALA A 391 29.86 18.73 -20.28
C ALA A 391 29.14 17.77 -19.32
N LEU A 392 29.72 17.45 -18.15
CA LEU A 392 29.12 16.60 -17.14
C LEU A 392 27.91 17.27 -16.46
N GLN A 393 27.99 18.58 -16.17
CA GLN A 393 26.83 19.29 -15.63
C GLN A 393 25.64 19.30 -16.59
N LEU A 394 25.88 19.48 -17.88
CA LEU A 394 24.82 19.44 -18.89
C LEU A 394 24.12 18.08 -18.96
N SER A 395 24.82 16.95 -18.66
CA SER A 395 24.20 15.62 -18.54
C SER A 395 23.12 15.60 -17.51
N SER A 396 23.40 16.07 -16.29
CA SER A 396 22.45 16.09 -15.18
C SER A 396 21.22 16.95 -15.51
N TRP A 397 21.43 18.13 -16.10
CA TRP A 397 20.33 19.02 -16.45
C TRP A 397 19.50 18.50 -17.63
N ALA A 398 20.13 17.88 -18.62
CA ALA A 398 19.42 17.21 -19.71
C ALA A 398 18.55 16.05 -19.19
N ALA A 399 19.06 15.28 -18.23
CA ALA A 399 18.31 14.19 -17.58
C ALA A 399 17.12 14.68 -16.76
N MET A 400 17.17 15.87 -16.19
CA MET A 400 16.04 16.52 -15.52
C MET A 400 14.99 17.10 -16.49
N GLY A 401 15.23 17.02 -17.81
CA GLY A 401 14.30 17.38 -18.86
C GLY A 401 14.73 18.49 -19.81
N ASP A 402 15.61 19.41 -19.39
CA ASP A 402 16.09 20.48 -20.25
C ASP A 402 17.43 21.06 -19.74
N TRP A 403 18.45 20.99 -20.58
CA TRP A 403 19.80 21.49 -20.28
C TRP A 403 19.82 22.99 -19.94
N ARG A 404 18.88 23.80 -20.44
CA ARG A 404 18.79 25.23 -20.18
C ARG A 404 18.45 25.57 -18.72
N MET A 405 17.99 24.57 -17.97
CA MET A 405 17.77 24.70 -16.53
C MET A 405 19.06 25.09 -15.79
N LEU A 406 20.23 24.73 -16.28
CA LEU A 406 21.52 25.20 -15.76
C LEU A 406 21.54 26.74 -15.60
N PHE A 407 21.09 27.46 -16.60
CA PHE A 407 21.09 28.93 -16.60
C PHE A 407 19.92 29.51 -15.80
N LEU A 408 18.77 28.88 -15.90
CA LEU A 408 17.61 29.28 -15.11
C LEU A 408 17.88 29.09 -13.61
N ASP A 409 18.50 28.01 -13.22
CA ASP A 409 18.88 27.71 -11.83
C ASP A 409 19.90 28.73 -11.30
N ARG A 410 20.92 29.06 -12.10
CA ARG A 410 21.86 30.18 -11.81
C ARG A 410 21.12 31.49 -11.58
N ASP A 411 20.15 31.82 -12.41
CA ASP A 411 19.40 33.07 -12.30
C ASP A 411 18.46 33.05 -11.07
N ARG A 412 17.94 31.88 -10.70
CA ARG A 412 17.26 31.67 -9.41
C ARG A 412 18.20 31.88 -8.23
N VAL A 413 19.43 31.33 -8.27
CA VAL A 413 20.44 31.59 -7.25
C VAL A 413 20.73 33.07 -7.11
N ARG A 414 20.86 33.83 -8.21
CA ARG A 414 21.06 35.30 -8.17
C ARG A 414 19.92 36.04 -7.50
N SER A 415 18.70 35.58 -7.66
CA SER A 415 17.50 36.31 -7.23
C SER A 415 16.90 35.82 -5.92
N VAL A 416 17.31 34.64 -5.40
CA VAL A 416 16.76 34.07 -4.17
C VAL A 416 16.95 34.99 -2.97
N THR A 417 15.95 35.09 -2.10
CA THR A 417 15.97 35.91 -0.89
C THR A 417 15.94 35.03 0.37
N ALA A 418 16.26 35.62 1.51
CA ALA A 418 16.23 34.93 2.80
C ALA A 418 14.79 34.47 3.14
N GLU A 419 13.79 35.26 2.78
CA GLU A 419 12.40 34.89 3.00
C GLU A 419 12.00 33.64 2.18
N GLN A 420 12.48 33.54 0.92
CA GLN A 420 12.20 32.37 0.08
C GLN A 420 12.90 31.12 0.62
N ALA A 421 14.19 31.23 0.99
CA ALA A 421 14.93 30.13 1.59
C ALA A 421 14.29 29.67 2.91
N GLN A 422 13.87 30.61 3.75
CA GLN A 422 13.17 30.36 4.99
C GLN A 422 11.81 29.67 4.76
N ALA A 423 11.01 30.18 3.85
CA ALA A 423 9.70 29.62 3.54
C ALA A 423 9.79 28.19 2.99
N ALA A 424 10.74 27.93 2.08
CA ALA A 424 10.99 26.61 1.55
C ALA A 424 11.45 25.64 2.66
N ALA A 425 12.41 26.04 3.50
CA ALA A 425 12.86 25.22 4.62
C ALA A 425 11.70 24.83 5.55
N LEU A 426 10.84 25.77 5.93
CA LEU A 426 9.68 25.50 6.79
C LEU A 426 8.61 24.64 6.11
N ASN A 427 8.56 24.62 4.79
CA ASN A 427 7.64 23.75 4.06
C ASN A 427 8.09 22.30 4.03
N TYR A 428 9.37 22.03 3.88
CA TYR A 428 9.89 20.69 3.61
C TYR A 428 10.67 20.07 4.78
N PHE A 429 11.42 20.84 5.56
CA PHE A 429 12.19 20.32 6.71
C PHE A 429 11.30 20.17 7.95
N LYS A 430 10.22 19.40 7.83
CA LYS A 430 9.26 19.11 8.90
C LYS A 430 9.55 17.76 9.53
N GLN A 431 9.27 17.62 10.81
CA GLN A 431 9.39 16.34 11.50
C GLN A 431 8.57 15.24 10.84
N SER A 432 7.34 15.54 10.39
CA SER A 432 6.49 14.56 9.69
C SER A 432 7.04 14.10 8.33
N ASN A 433 7.96 14.87 7.73
CA ASN A 433 8.59 14.60 6.43
C ASN A 433 10.03 14.09 6.57
N ARG A 434 10.41 13.62 7.77
CA ARG A 434 11.80 13.28 8.12
C ARG A 434 12.01 11.77 8.25
N THR A 435 13.10 11.28 7.68
CA THR A 435 13.62 9.92 7.88
C THR A 435 15.00 10.03 8.56
N VAL A 436 15.11 9.49 9.78
CA VAL A 436 16.35 9.53 10.57
C VAL A 436 17.05 8.18 10.51
N GLY A 437 18.32 8.17 10.12
CA GLY A 437 19.19 7.01 10.14
C GLY A 437 20.29 7.16 11.16
N MET A 438 20.59 6.11 11.91
CA MET A 438 21.70 6.06 12.86
C MET A 438 22.57 4.83 12.60
N PHE A 439 23.87 5.02 12.53
CA PHE A 439 24.86 3.96 12.41
C PHE A 439 25.68 3.88 13.71
N THR A 440 25.64 2.72 14.35
CA THR A 440 26.42 2.45 15.55
C THR A 440 27.41 1.32 15.26
N PRO A 441 28.72 1.52 15.44
CA PRO A 441 29.72 0.47 15.31
C PRO A 441 29.50 -0.63 16.33
N ASP A 442 29.42 -1.86 15.84
CA ASP A 442 29.35 -3.07 16.67
C ASP A 442 30.35 -4.10 16.11
N PRO A 443 31.38 -4.49 16.87
CA PRO A 443 32.37 -5.45 16.40
C PRO A 443 31.85 -6.88 16.20
N ALA A 444 30.68 -7.19 16.78
CA ALA A 444 30.08 -8.52 16.73
C ALA A 444 28.55 -8.44 16.68
N PRO A 445 27.97 -7.85 15.65
CA PRO A 445 26.54 -7.62 15.56
C PRO A 445 25.77 -8.95 15.56
N GLU A 446 24.80 -9.07 16.46
CA GLU A 446 23.90 -10.23 16.48
C GLU A 446 22.94 -10.16 15.29
N ARG A 447 22.96 -11.18 14.43
CA ARG A 447 22.12 -11.26 13.25
C ARG A 447 21.47 -12.62 13.13
N ALA A 448 20.16 -12.64 12.90
CA ALA A 448 19.48 -13.87 12.52
C ALA A 448 19.93 -14.31 11.11
N VAL A 449 20.33 -15.57 10.98
CA VAL A 449 20.63 -16.17 9.69
C VAL A 449 19.32 -16.74 9.14
N ILE A 450 18.80 -16.14 8.07
CA ILE A 450 17.63 -16.65 7.37
C ILE A 450 18.10 -17.69 6.35
N PRO A 451 17.67 -18.97 6.46
CA PRO A 451 18.10 -20.00 5.52
C PRO A 451 17.51 -19.76 4.12
N PRO A 452 18.19 -20.20 3.06
CA PRO A 452 17.66 -20.12 1.71
C PRO A 452 16.45 -21.04 1.53
N LYS A 453 15.71 -20.81 0.44
CA LYS A 453 14.59 -21.67 0.04
C LYS A 453 15.07 -23.13 -0.07
N PRO A 454 14.38 -24.08 0.60
CA PRO A 454 14.75 -25.50 0.49
C PRO A 454 14.44 -26.08 -0.90
N ASP A 455 15.18 -27.10 -1.30
CA ASP A 455 14.83 -27.91 -2.47
C ASP A 455 13.60 -28.78 -2.13
N LEU A 456 12.43 -28.35 -2.62
CA LEU A 456 11.15 -29.00 -2.35
C LEU A 456 11.08 -30.40 -2.96
N VAL A 457 11.77 -30.65 -4.07
CA VAL A 457 11.81 -31.98 -4.71
C VAL A 457 12.56 -32.95 -3.83
N ALA A 458 13.74 -32.55 -3.37
CA ALA A 458 14.53 -33.39 -2.45
C ALA A 458 13.85 -33.56 -1.08
N LEU A 459 13.17 -32.52 -0.58
CA LEU A 459 12.47 -32.56 0.70
C LEU A 459 11.28 -33.54 0.67
N LEU A 460 10.58 -33.63 -0.47
CA LEU A 460 9.39 -34.46 -0.63
C LEU A 460 9.66 -35.83 -1.25
N ASP A 461 10.93 -36.15 -1.57
CA ASP A 461 11.30 -37.44 -2.12
C ASP A 461 11.00 -38.56 -1.11
N GLY A 462 10.16 -39.50 -1.52
CA GLY A 462 9.71 -40.61 -0.67
C GLY A 462 8.68 -40.26 0.42
N TYR A 463 8.18 -39.01 0.46
CA TYR A 463 7.13 -38.64 1.41
C TYR A 463 5.77 -39.17 0.96
N THR A 464 5.15 -40.01 1.78
CA THR A 464 3.86 -40.68 1.49
C THR A 464 2.69 -40.12 2.29
N GLY A 465 2.93 -39.31 3.31
CA GLY A 465 1.91 -38.83 4.25
C GLY A 465 1.42 -39.91 5.22
N ASP A 466 0.43 -39.60 6.01
CA ASP A 466 -0.27 -40.54 6.90
C ASP A 466 -1.37 -41.29 6.15
N GLU A 467 -1.97 -42.31 6.82
CA GLU A 467 -3.15 -42.98 6.30
C GLU A 467 -4.29 -42.02 6.04
N GLY A 468 -4.99 -42.14 4.91
CA GLY A 468 -6.09 -41.27 4.52
C GLY A 468 -7.25 -41.37 5.54
N ARG A 469 -7.91 -40.24 5.77
CA ARG A 469 -9.11 -40.16 6.61
C ARG A 469 -10.26 -40.95 6.00
N SER A 470 -11.22 -41.40 6.84
CA SER A 470 -12.46 -42.05 6.39
C SER A 470 -13.14 -41.27 5.24
N VAL A 471 -13.68 -41.99 4.29
CA VAL A 471 -14.37 -41.42 3.13
C VAL A 471 -15.87 -41.42 3.48
N GLY A 472 -16.47 -40.20 3.57
CA GLY A 472 -17.89 -40.08 3.83
C GLY A 472 -18.77 -40.60 2.69
N GLU A 473 -20.08 -40.67 2.95
CA GLU A 473 -21.08 -41.07 1.95
C GLU A 473 -21.32 -39.99 0.88
N ALA A 474 -21.86 -40.41 -0.28
CA ALA A 474 -22.38 -39.45 -1.26
C ALA A 474 -23.75 -38.92 -0.79
N PHE A 475 -23.75 -37.77 -0.14
CA PHE A 475 -24.95 -37.16 0.40
C PHE A 475 -25.71 -36.34 -0.66
N ASP A 476 -27.01 -36.59 -0.81
CA ASP A 476 -27.91 -35.78 -1.64
C ASP A 476 -28.47 -34.59 -0.85
N PRO A 477 -28.11 -33.32 -1.19
CA PRO A 477 -28.56 -32.13 -0.47
C PRO A 477 -29.95 -31.63 -0.89
N SER A 478 -30.77 -32.46 -1.53
CA SER A 478 -32.15 -32.12 -1.86
C SER A 478 -33.02 -31.98 -0.59
N PRO A 479 -33.98 -31.07 -0.58
CA PRO A 479 -34.91 -30.92 0.55
C PRO A 479 -35.59 -32.24 0.91
N GLU A 480 -36.03 -32.98 -0.10
CA GLU A 480 -36.75 -34.26 0.07
C GLU A 480 -35.86 -35.30 0.76
N ASN A 481 -34.57 -35.34 0.46
CA ASN A 481 -33.69 -36.30 1.13
C ASN A 481 -33.37 -35.86 2.57
N ILE A 482 -33.15 -34.56 2.78
CA ILE A 482 -32.89 -34.04 4.12
C ILE A 482 -34.12 -34.32 5.00
N ASP A 483 -35.31 -33.99 4.54
CA ASP A 483 -36.56 -34.21 5.30
C ASP A 483 -36.77 -35.71 5.60
N ALA A 484 -36.58 -36.60 4.62
CA ALA A 484 -36.70 -38.02 4.79
C ALA A 484 -35.68 -38.63 5.79
N ARG A 485 -34.50 -38.00 5.94
CA ARG A 485 -33.46 -38.42 6.88
C ARG A 485 -33.52 -37.71 8.23
N THR A 486 -34.30 -36.67 8.34
CA THR A 486 -34.41 -35.89 9.60
C THR A 486 -35.14 -36.73 10.66
N ILE A 487 -34.43 -36.99 11.75
CA ILE A 487 -34.97 -37.63 12.95
C ILE A 487 -35.33 -36.53 13.95
N ARG A 488 -36.59 -36.50 14.35
CA ARG A 488 -37.05 -35.55 15.41
C ARG A 488 -37.29 -36.32 16.71
N ARG A 489 -36.90 -35.69 17.82
CA ARG A 489 -37.10 -36.18 19.20
C ARG A 489 -37.46 -35.02 20.10
N GLU A 490 -38.10 -35.36 21.20
CA GLU A 490 -38.42 -34.44 22.27
C GLU A 490 -37.89 -35.02 23.60
N VAL A 491 -37.28 -34.19 24.43
CA VAL A 491 -36.79 -34.54 25.74
C VAL A 491 -37.47 -33.65 26.79
N GLY A 492 -38.17 -34.27 27.71
CA GLY A 492 -39.03 -33.54 28.66
C GLY A 492 -40.17 -32.78 27.96
N ASP A 493 -40.57 -31.64 28.50
CA ASP A 493 -41.70 -30.83 27.98
C ASP A 493 -41.19 -29.59 27.19
N GLY A 494 -39.92 -29.52 26.73
CA GLY A 494 -39.44 -28.27 26.09
C GLY A 494 -38.11 -28.33 25.36
N ILE A 495 -37.46 -29.50 25.24
CA ILE A 495 -36.24 -29.64 24.42
C ILE A 495 -36.62 -30.39 23.15
N GLU A 496 -36.63 -29.69 22.04
CA GLU A 496 -36.86 -30.24 20.72
C GLU A 496 -35.53 -30.48 19.97
N ILE A 497 -35.38 -31.68 19.37
CA ILE A 497 -34.15 -32.12 18.72
C ILE A 497 -34.45 -32.51 17.27
N ALA A 498 -33.69 -32.01 16.32
CA ALA A 498 -33.70 -32.41 14.91
C ALA A 498 -32.30 -32.88 14.49
N MET A 499 -32.21 -34.06 13.89
CA MET A 499 -30.94 -34.72 13.58
C MET A 499 -30.91 -35.26 12.14
N VAL A 500 -29.79 -35.11 11.45
CA VAL A 500 -29.51 -35.77 10.16
C VAL A 500 -28.22 -36.56 10.29
N PRO A 501 -28.29 -37.83 10.71
CA PRO A 501 -27.11 -38.70 10.77
C PRO A 501 -26.67 -39.08 9.37
N LYS A 502 -25.34 -38.94 9.10
CA LYS A 502 -24.70 -39.33 7.84
C LYS A 502 -23.23 -39.61 8.03
N GLU A 503 -22.64 -40.47 7.20
CA GLU A 503 -21.18 -40.68 7.20
C GLU A 503 -20.47 -39.44 6.60
N THR A 504 -19.54 -38.87 7.32
CA THR A 504 -18.77 -37.72 6.88
C THR A 504 -17.30 -38.06 6.75
N ARG A 505 -16.58 -37.36 5.87
CA ARG A 505 -15.13 -37.51 5.77
C ARG A 505 -14.47 -37.06 7.07
N GLY A 506 -13.76 -37.97 7.75
CA GLY A 506 -13.11 -37.72 9.03
C GLY A 506 -14.09 -37.65 10.20
N ASP A 507 -15.24 -38.31 10.06
CA ASP A 507 -16.22 -38.58 11.11
C ASP A 507 -16.71 -37.30 11.79
N GLN A 508 -16.88 -36.21 11.00
CA GLN A 508 -17.24 -34.88 11.49
C GLN A 508 -18.70 -34.79 11.90
N VAL A 509 -18.95 -34.05 12.98
CA VAL A 509 -20.28 -33.71 13.50
C VAL A 509 -20.36 -32.20 13.70
N ASN A 510 -21.46 -31.61 13.23
CA ASN A 510 -21.88 -30.25 13.56
C ASN A 510 -23.14 -30.30 14.40
N ALA A 511 -23.14 -29.73 15.60
CA ALA A 511 -24.31 -29.64 16.46
C ALA A 511 -24.45 -28.21 17.01
N THR A 512 -25.71 -27.84 17.30
CA THR A 512 -25.99 -26.52 17.91
C THR A 512 -27.10 -26.69 18.91
N ILE A 513 -26.87 -26.16 20.11
CA ILE A 513 -27.86 -26.03 21.19
C ILE A 513 -28.26 -24.56 21.26
N ARG A 514 -29.54 -24.28 21.15
CA ARG A 514 -30.12 -22.93 21.25
C ARG A 514 -31.10 -22.85 22.38
N LEU A 515 -30.71 -22.13 23.44
CA LEU A 515 -31.58 -21.81 24.57
C LEU A 515 -32.37 -20.54 24.24
N HIS A 516 -33.68 -20.58 24.49
CA HIS A 516 -34.55 -19.41 24.40
C HIS A 516 -34.89 -18.95 25.81
N ILE A 517 -34.65 -17.63 26.09
CA ILE A 517 -34.70 -17.10 27.45
C ILE A 517 -35.48 -15.79 27.51
N GLY A 518 -36.31 -15.64 28.56
CA GLY A 518 -37.03 -14.42 28.91
C GLY A 518 -38.05 -13.95 27.90
N ASP A 519 -38.66 -12.83 28.18
CA ASP A 519 -39.65 -12.13 27.39
C ASP A 519 -39.35 -10.63 27.30
N LEU A 520 -40.16 -9.85 26.60
CA LEU A 520 -39.93 -8.42 26.42
C LEU A 520 -39.90 -7.65 27.76
N GLU A 521 -40.73 -8.02 28.72
CA GLU A 521 -40.83 -7.33 30.02
C GLU A 521 -39.58 -7.62 30.86
N SER A 522 -39.24 -8.89 31.02
CA SER A 522 -38.12 -9.34 31.85
C SER A 522 -36.75 -8.93 31.29
N LEU A 523 -36.60 -8.80 29.96
CA LEU A 523 -35.38 -8.42 29.29
C LEU A 523 -35.19 -6.90 29.09
N THR A 524 -36.22 -6.09 29.40
CA THR A 524 -36.13 -4.63 29.32
C THR A 524 -35.03 -4.10 30.24
N GLY A 525 -34.07 -3.34 29.66
CA GLY A 525 -32.92 -2.77 30.36
C GLY A 525 -31.77 -3.75 30.60
N ARG A 526 -31.82 -4.97 30.05
CA ARG A 526 -30.84 -6.04 30.29
C ARG A 526 -30.05 -6.49 29.04
N ASP A 527 -30.22 -5.83 27.90
CA ASP A 527 -29.59 -6.26 26.64
C ASP A 527 -28.05 -6.37 26.73
N THR A 528 -27.39 -5.34 27.29
CA THR A 528 -25.93 -5.35 27.47
C THR A 528 -25.47 -6.44 28.44
N VAL A 529 -26.22 -6.65 29.55
CA VAL A 529 -25.89 -7.71 30.51
C VAL A 529 -26.09 -9.08 29.88
N ALA A 530 -27.17 -9.28 29.12
CA ALA A 530 -27.46 -10.54 28.41
C ALA A 530 -26.34 -10.91 27.42
N SER A 531 -25.92 -9.93 26.59
CA SER A 531 -24.87 -10.13 25.61
C SER A 531 -23.54 -10.45 26.28
N LEU A 532 -23.16 -9.70 27.33
CA LEU A 532 -21.91 -9.96 28.07
C LEU A 532 -21.96 -11.31 28.79
N THR A 533 -23.10 -11.68 29.40
CA THR A 533 -23.25 -12.97 30.06
C THR A 533 -22.99 -14.11 29.08
N ALA A 534 -23.65 -14.11 27.91
CA ALA A 534 -23.48 -15.16 26.91
C ALA A 534 -22.02 -15.26 26.41
N ARG A 535 -21.34 -14.15 26.22
CA ARG A 535 -19.95 -14.12 25.76
C ARG A 535 -18.93 -14.49 26.85
N MET A 536 -19.29 -14.29 28.11
CA MET A 536 -18.44 -14.64 29.25
C MET A 536 -18.46 -16.13 29.59
N LEU A 537 -19.43 -16.91 29.11
CA LEU A 537 -19.52 -18.35 29.38
C LEU A 537 -18.25 -19.11 28.98
N MET A 538 -17.67 -18.78 27.86
CA MET A 538 -16.39 -19.36 27.37
C MET A 538 -15.16 -18.82 28.09
N ARG A 539 -15.28 -17.99 29.11
CA ARG A 539 -14.16 -17.36 29.81
C ARG A 539 -13.76 -18.06 31.12
N GLY A 540 -14.41 -19.15 31.42
CA GLY A 540 -14.10 -20.05 32.53
C GLY A 540 -15.35 -20.54 33.22
N THR A 541 -15.28 -21.76 33.72
CA THR A 541 -16.30 -22.46 34.54
C THR A 541 -15.80 -22.55 35.96
N GLU A 542 -16.64 -23.16 36.82
CA GLU A 542 -16.22 -23.45 38.23
C GLU A 542 -15.04 -24.44 38.28
N SER A 543 -14.91 -25.31 37.29
CA SER A 543 -13.90 -26.37 37.22
C SER A 543 -12.72 -26.05 36.29
N HIS A 544 -12.90 -25.29 35.22
CA HIS A 544 -11.94 -25.00 34.19
C HIS A 544 -11.70 -23.52 34.00
N SER A 545 -10.44 -23.09 33.94
CA SER A 545 -10.10 -21.75 33.47
C SER A 545 -10.38 -21.65 31.96
N ARG A 546 -10.34 -20.39 31.42
CA ARG A 546 -10.42 -20.16 29.97
C ARG A 546 -9.35 -20.96 29.20
N GLN A 547 -8.13 -21.04 29.74
CA GLN A 547 -7.04 -21.77 29.09
C GLN A 547 -7.32 -23.29 29.13
N ASP A 548 -7.84 -23.81 30.26
CA ASP A 548 -8.15 -25.25 30.36
C ASP A 548 -9.26 -25.64 29.37
N ILE A 549 -10.28 -24.80 29.19
CA ILE A 549 -11.34 -25.00 28.19
C ILE A 549 -10.73 -25.06 26.78
N GLN A 550 -9.82 -24.13 26.45
CA GLN A 550 -9.19 -24.11 25.15
C GLN A 550 -8.28 -25.32 24.94
N ASP A 551 -7.46 -25.69 25.93
CA ASP A 551 -6.57 -26.84 25.86
C ASP A 551 -7.34 -28.17 25.71
N GLU A 552 -8.49 -28.27 26.38
CA GLU A 552 -9.37 -29.45 26.25
C GLU A 552 -10.01 -29.52 24.86
N LEU A 553 -10.50 -28.40 24.32
CA LEU A 553 -11.03 -28.35 22.95
C LEU A 553 -9.97 -28.70 21.91
N ASP A 554 -8.73 -28.21 22.10
CA ASP A 554 -7.62 -28.53 21.21
C ASP A 554 -7.24 -30.02 21.30
N ARG A 555 -7.21 -30.58 22.51
CA ARG A 555 -6.97 -32.02 22.74
C ARG A 555 -8.03 -32.88 22.05
N LEU A 556 -9.28 -32.43 22.10
CA LEU A 556 -10.42 -33.11 21.47
C LEU A 556 -10.53 -32.80 19.97
N GLN A 557 -9.62 -32.00 19.39
CA GLN A 557 -9.68 -31.54 18.01
C GLN A 557 -11.06 -30.99 17.62
N SER A 558 -11.67 -30.26 18.54
CA SER A 558 -13.05 -29.81 18.45
C SER A 558 -13.17 -28.30 18.66
N ARG A 559 -14.32 -27.77 18.33
CA ARG A 559 -14.66 -26.35 18.57
C ARG A 559 -15.97 -26.25 19.31
N LEU A 560 -15.99 -25.39 20.31
CA LEU A 560 -17.18 -24.92 21.00
C LEU A 560 -17.19 -23.40 20.99
N SER A 561 -18.26 -22.81 20.61
CA SER A 561 -18.46 -21.37 20.72
C SER A 561 -19.83 -21.08 21.31
N VAL A 562 -19.88 -20.15 22.28
CA VAL A 562 -21.14 -19.73 22.88
C VAL A 562 -21.29 -18.22 22.70
N GLY A 563 -22.48 -17.80 22.28
CA GLY A 563 -22.82 -16.41 22.12
C GLY A 563 -24.32 -16.20 22.14
N GLY A 564 -24.74 -14.95 22.25
CA GLY A 564 -26.17 -14.62 22.32
C GLY A 564 -26.38 -13.19 22.81
N GLY A 565 -27.63 -12.92 23.18
CA GLY A 565 -28.08 -11.64 23.70
C GLY A 565 -29.48 -11.78 24.35
N ALA A 566 -30.23 -10.71 24.33
CA ALA A 566 -31.57 -10.71 24.82
C ALA A 566 -32.46 -11.70 24.02
N GLY A 567 -32.97 -12.71 24.69
CA GLY A 567 -33.91 -13.71 24.14
C GLY A 567 -33.27 -15.01 23.64
N THR A 568 -31.95 -15.07 23.35
CA THR A 568 -31.38 -16.31 22.79
C THR A 568 -29.90 -16.46 23.12
N VAL A 569 -29.53 -17.71 23.51
CA VAL A 569 -28.12 -18.12 23.68
C VAL A 569 -27.86 -19.35 22.82
N THR A 570 -26.78 -19.34 22.05
CA THR A 570 -26.48 -20.40 21.10
C THR A 570 -25.08 -20.96 21.40
N ALA A 571 -24.99 -22.27 21.61
CA ALA A 571 -23.75 -23.02 21.68
C ALA A 571 -23.57 -23.84 20.39
N SER A 572 -22.56 -23.53 19.61
CA SER A 572 -22.21 -24.20 18.35
C SER A 572 -21.00 -25.10 18.54
N ILE A 573 -21.12 -26.34 18.11
CA ILE A 573 -20.19 -27.43 18.32
C ILE A 573 -19.76 -27.98 16.96
N GLN A 574 -18.46 -28.16 16.78
CA GLN A 574 -17.87 -28.93 15.70
C GLN A 574 -16.93 -29.96 16.31
N SER A 575 -17.17 -31.23 16.06
CA SER A 575 -16.42 -32.31 16.66
C SER A 575 -16.28 -33.50 15.71
N THR A 576 -15.70 -34.56 16.17
CA THR A 576 -15.74 -35.89 15.54
C THR A 576 -16.63 -36.83 16.35
N ARG A 577 -17.08 -37.91 15.74
CA ARG A 577 -17.87 -38.93 16.42
C ARG A 577 -17.27 -39.32 17.78
N ASP A 578 -15.98 -39.64 17.80
CA ASP A 578 -15.31 -40.15 19.01
C ASP A 578 -15.21 -39.12 20.13
N ASN A 579 -15.15 -37.85 19.79
CA ASN A 579 -14.98 -36.76 20.75
C ASN A 579 -16.27 -36.03 21.10
N LEU A 580 -17.36 -36.31 20.38
CA LEU A 580 -18.63 -35.59 20.53
C LEU A 580 -19.19 -35.61 21.97
N ALA A 581 -19.18 -36.76 22.63
CA ALA A 581 -19.67 -36.89 23.98
C ALA A 581 -18.90 -36.01 24.98
N ALA A 582 -17.56 -35.99 24.88
CA ALA A 582 -16.74 -35.16 25.77
C ALA A 582 -16.92 -33.66 25.52
N VAL A 583 -17.12 -33.25 24.27
CA VAL A 583 -17.38 -31.84 23.93
C VAL A 583 -18.75 -31.41 24.37
N LEU A 584 -19.75 -32.30 24.30
CA LEU A 584 -21.08 -32.02 24.84
C LEU A 584 -21.06 -31.82 26.36
N GLU A 585 -20.35 -32.68 27.13
CA GLU A 585 -20.15 -32.48 28.55
C GLU A 585 -19.51 -31.12 28.89
N LEU A 586 -18.46 -30.76 28.14
CA LEU A 586 -17.85 -29.44 28.31
C LEU A 586 -18.84 -28.29 27.96
N ALA A 587 -19.68 -28.46 26.93
CA ALA A 587 -20.67 -27.48 26.57
C ALA A 587 -21.73 -27.31 27.69
N TYR A 588 -22.14 -28.42 28.32
CA TYR A 588 -23.08 -28.34 29.48
C TYR A 588 -22.43 -27.64 30.67
N GLU A 589 -21.19 -27.91 30.99
CA GLU A 589 -20.44 -27.22 32.03
C GLU A 589 -20.34 -25.70 31.75
N VAL A 590 -19.96 -25.34 30.53
CA VAL A 590 -19.87 -23.92 30.07
C VAL A 590 -21.24 -23.22 30.19
N LEU A 591 -22.33 -23.90 29.82
CA LEU A 591 -23.66 -23.31 29.85
C LEU A 591 -24.22 -23.20 31.28
N ARG A 592 -23.96 -24.17 32.17
CA ARG A 592 -24.60 -24.31 33.48
C ARG A 592 -23.75 -23.77 34.65
N GLU A 593 -22.43 -23.84 34.55
CA GLU A 593 -21.51 -23.64 35.67
C GLU A 593 -20.43 -22.55 35.37
N PRO A 594 -20.81 -21.40 34.80
CA PRO A 594 -19.82 -20.35 34.50
C PRO A 594 -19.31 -19.66 35.77
N ALA A 595 -18.00 -19.43 35.86
CA ALA A 595 -17.37 -18.77 37.01
C ALA A 595 -17.44 -17.22 36.95
N PHE A 596 -17.55 -16.64 35.74
CA PHE A 596 -17.49 -15.19 35.50
C PHE A 596 -16.29 -14.51 36.17
N PRO A 597 -15.03 -14.83 35.79
CA PRO A 597 -13.85 -14.22 36.38
C PRO A 597 -13.81 -12.71 36.14
N GLU A 598 -13.56 -11.94 37.20
CA GLU A 598 -13.53 -10.46 37.13
C GLU A 598 -12.46 -9.91 36.15
N ASN A 599 -11.29 -10.55 36.13
CA ASN A 599 -10.22 -10.18 35.20
C ASN A 599 -10.61 -10.41 33.73
N GLU A 600 -11.35 -11.48 33.43
CA GLU A 600 -11.82 -11.77 32.07
C GLU A 600 -12.92 -10.77 31.65
N LEU A 601 -13.85 -10.43 32.56
CA LEU A 601 -14.84 -9.39 32.29
C LEU A 601 -14.20 -8.05 32.01
N ARG A 602 -13.20 -7.66 32.82
CA ARG A 602 -12.45 -6.41 32.61
C ARG A 602 -11.77 -6.39 31.24
N THR A 603 -11.07 -7.46 30.88
CA THR A 603 -10.39 -7.59 29.59
C THR A 603 -11.39 -7.56 28.42
N MET A 604 -12.55 -8.20 28.57
CA MET A 604 -13.59 -8.19 27.54
C MET A 604 -14.19 -6.78 27.38
N LYS A 605 -14.47 -6.08 28.48
CA LYS A 605 -14.97 -4.70 28.44
C LYS A 605 -13.97 -3.75 27.79
N GLU A 606 -12.69 -3.85 28.10
CA GLU A 606 -11.63 -3.04 27.49
C GLU A 606 -11.58 -3.24 25.97
N ALA A 607 -11.65 -4.49 25.51
CA ALA A 607 -11.68 -4.82 24.09
C ALA A 607 -12.95 -4.29 23.39
N GLU A 608 -14.11 -4.43 24.03
CA GLU A 608 -15.38 -3.95 23.50
C GLU A 608 -15.42 -2.42 23.40
N LEU A 609 -14.93 -1.72 24.44
CA LEU A 609 -14.82 -0.25 24.44
C LEU A 609 -13.94 0.23 23.28
N ALA A 610 -12.80 -0.41 23.07
CA ALA A 610 -11.94 -0.09 21.93
C ALA A 610 -12.64 -0.33 20.57
N GLY A 611 -13.43 -1.40 20.46
CA GLY A 611 -14.25 -1.70 19.30
C GLY A 611 -15.34 -0.64 19.04
N ILE A 612 -16.05 -0.21 20.09
CA ILE A 612 -17.08 0.85 19.96
C ILE A 612 -16.44 2.19 19.56
N GLU A 613 -15.29 2.54 20.16
CA GLU A 613 -14.59 3.78 19.78
C GLU A 613 -14.09 3.74 18.34
N SER A 614 -13.58 2.61 17.87
CA SER A 614 -13.20 2.44 16.46
C SER A 614 -14.39 2.64 15.51
N GLN A 615 -15.57 2.11 15.87
CA GLN A 615 -16.78 2.25 15.06
C GLN A 615 -17.29 3.70 14.92
N ARG A 616 -16.89 4.61 15.81
CA ARG A 616 -17.27 6.04 15.75
C ARG A 616 -16.77 6.73 14.48
N SER A 617 -15.69 6.27 13.91
CA SER A 617 -15.07 6.82 12.70
C SER A 617 -15.33 5.99 11.44
N GLU A 618 -16.00 4.84 11.57
CA GLU A 618 -16.29 3.97 10.43
C GLU A 618 -17.58 4.39 9.72
N PRO A 619 -17.53 4.74 8.40
CA PRO A 619 -18.68 5.27 7.68
C PRO A 619 -19.90 4.34 7.68
N ASP A 620 -19.70 3.03 7.54
CA ASP A 620 -20.76 2.03 7.54
C ASP A 620 -21.42 1.87 8.92
N ALA A 621 -20.63 1.84 9.98
CA ALA A 621 -21.13 1.74 11.35
C ALA A 621 -21.99 2.98 11.75
N ILE A 622 -21.54 4.18 11.37
CA ILE A 622 -22.27 5.42 11.61
C ILE A 622 -23.63 5.40 10.92
N VAL A 623 -23.63 5.11 9.63
CA VAL A 623 -24.84 5.15 8.80
C VAL A 623 -25.84 4.06 9.18
N GLN A 624 -25.38 2.81 9.40
CA GLN A 624 -26.26 1.71 9.79
C GLN A 624 -26.88 1.96 11.16
N ARG A 625 -26.12 2.46 12.13
CA ARG A 625 -26.63 2.84 13.45
C ARG A 625 -27.65 3.98 13.37
N ALA A 626 -27.35 5.03 12.61
CA ALA A 626 -28.26 6.15 12.41
C ALA A 626 -29.59 5.69 11.78
N MET A 627 -29.54 4.84 10.77
CA MET A 627 -30.71 4.30 10.11
C MET A 627 -31.53 3.37 11.02
N ALA A 628 -30.87 2.47 11.76
CA ALA A 628 -31.54 1.59 12.73
C ALA A 628 -32.25 2.41 13.82
N ARG A 629 -31.63 3.46 14.32
CA ARG A 629 -32.24 4.40 15.27
C ARG A 629 -33.44 5.14 14.67
N HIS A 630 -33.32 5.58 13.42
CA HIS A 630 -34.44 6.25 12.75
C HIS A 630 -35.65 5.36 12.59
N LEU A 631 -35.47 4.11 12.19
CA LEU A 631 -36.56 3.15 12.07
C LEU A 631 -37.09 2.69 13.45
N GLY A 632 -36.22 2.56 14.43
CA GLY A 632 -36.54 2.14 15.79
C GLY A 632 -36.95 3.27 16.73
N GLN A 633 -37.22 4.50 16.22
CA GLN A 633 -37.52 5.69 17.05
C GLN A 633 -38.75 5.50 17.99
N ASN A 634 -39.59 4.53 17.71
CA ASN A 634 -40.76 4.22 18.55
C ASN A 634 -40.39 3.40 19.80
N TYR A 635 -39.18 2.83 19.87
CA TYR A 635 -38.73 2.07 21.02
C TYR A 635 -38.07 2.99 22.06
N ALA A 636 -38.38 2.83 23.31
CA ALA A 636 -37.76 3.60 24.37
C ALA A 636 -36.40 3.01 24.77
N PRO A 637 -35.48 3.81 25.32
CA PRO A 637 -34.26 3.28 25.94
C PRO A 637 -34.55 2.15 26.92
N GLY A 638 -33.84 1.04 26.81
CA GLY A 638 -34.02 -0.16 27.57
C GLY A 638 -34.90 -1.25 26.91
N ASP A 639 -35.72 -0.90 25.91
CA ASP A 639 -36.40 -1.90 25.10
C ASP A 639 -35.33 -2.71 24.32
N PRO A 640 -35.36 -4.05 24.31
CA PRO A 640 -34.38 -4.87 23.58
C PRO A 640 -34.29 -4.57 22.07
N ARG A 641 -35.29 -3.89 21.49
CA ARG A 641 -35.33 -3.47 20.08
C ARG A 641 -34.76 -2.06 19.86
N TYR A 642 -34.43 -1.33 20.93
CA TYR A 642 -33.85 -0.01 20.88
C TYR A 642 -32.41 -0.08 20.42
N THR A 643 -32.00 0.76 19.47
CA THR A 643 -30.61 0.88 19.05
C THR A 643 -29.96 2.03 19.82
N PRO A 644 -28.99 1.78 20.73
CA PRO A 644 -28.35 2.82 21.50
C PRO A 644 -27.37 3.66 20.64
N THR A 645 -27.06 4.87 21.06
CA THR A 645 -25.90 5.63 20.54
C THR A 645 -24.61 4.97 20.97
N PHE A 646 -23.48 5.39 20.40
CA PHE A 646 -22.16 4.92 20.85
C PHE A 646 -21.91 5.27 22.31
N ASP A 647 -22.31 6.48 22.74
CA ASP A 647 -22.16 6.91 24.13
C ASP A 647 -23.02 6.10 25.10
N GLU A 648 -24.27 5.86 24.75
CA GLU A 648 -25.18 4.98 25.53
C GLU A 648 -24.65 3.55 25.62
N SER A 649 -24.06 3.02 24.53
CA SER A 649 -23.43 1.69 24.55
C SER A 649 -22.20 1.65 25.47
N ILE A 650 -21.36 2.68 25.47
CA ILE A 650 -20.21 2.80 26.36
C ILE A 650 -20.65 2.92 27.82
N GLU A 651 -21.67 3.74 28.11
CA GLU A 651 -22.21 3.91 29.46
C GLU A 651 -22.81 2.59 29.98
N ALA A 652 -23.62 1.92 29.18
CA ALA A 652 -24.21 0.62 29.53
C ALA A 652 -23.13 -0.44 29.79
N LEU A 653 -22.10 -0.52 28.91
CA LEU A 653 -21.00 -1.46 29.06
C LEU A 653 -20.18 -1.19 30.33
N ASN A 654 -19.91 0.06 30.66
CA ASN A 654 -19.17 0.44 31.87
C ASN A 654 -19.96 0.10 33.15
N ALA A 655 -21.29 0.15 33.11
CA ALA A 655 -22.15 -0.09 34.29
C ALA A 655 -22.18 -1.57 34.72
N VAL A 656 -21.96 -2.54 33.81
CA VAL A 656 -22.08 -3.97 34.11
C VAL A 656 -20.96 -4.46 35.01
N GLY A 657 -21.25 -5.16 36.09
CA GLY A 657 -20.35 -5.88 36.96
C GLY A 657 -20.53 -7.39 36.89
N VAL A 658 -19.63 -8.13 37.56
CA VAL A 658 -19.71 -9.61 37.66
C VAL A 658 -20.99 -10.09 38.30
N ASP A 659 -21.51 -9.38 39.33
CA ASP A 659 -22.71 -9.77 40.03
C ASP A 659 -23.93 -9.66 39.13
N ASP A 660 -23.98 -8.69 38.20
CA ASP A 660 -25.05 -8.57 37.19
C ASP A 660 -25.08 -9.78 36.26
N LEU A 661 -23.90 -10.28 35.86
CA LEU A 661 -23.80 -11.49 35.00
C LEU A 661 -24.27 -12.74 35.73
N ARG A 662 -23.86 -12.90 37.01
CA ARG A 662 -24.29 -14.03 37.85
C ARG A 662 -25.80 -14.02 38.12
N GLU A 663 -26.35 -12.84 38.39
CA GLU A 663 -27.80 -12.66 38.59
C GLU A 663 -28.53 -12.99 37.29
N PHE A 664 -28.09 -12.47 36.18
CA PHE A 664 -28.71 -12.73 34.88
C PHE A 664 -28.68 -14.21 34.51
N HIS A 665 -27.51 -14.87 34.64
CA HIS A 665 -27.40 -16.30 34.40
C HIS A 665 -28.33 -17.12 35.27
N ARG A 666 -28.36 -16.86 36.58
CA ARG A 666 -29.24 -17.55 37.55
C ARG A 666 -30.73 -17.38 37.22
N ASP A 667 -31.16 -16.17 36.82
CA ASP A 667 -32.53 -15.78 36.64
C ASP A 667 -33.12 -16.13 35.27
N PHE A 668 -32.28 -16.27 34.24
CA PHE A 668 -32.72 -16.44 32.87
C PHE A 668 -32.31 -17.78 32.23
N PHE A 669 -31.15 -18.35 32.63
CA PHE A 669 -30.65 -19.53 31.93
C PHE A 669 -31.36 -20.80 32.41
N GLY A 670 -31.65 -21.66 31.42
CA GLY A 670 -32.29 -22.93 31.60
C GLY A 670 -32.69 -23.54 30.24
N ALA A 671 -33.16 -24.76 30.23
CA ALA A 671 -33.43 -25.49 29.00
C ALA A 671 -34.93 -25.75 28.75
N SER A 672 -35.84 -25.04 29.47
CA SER A 672 -37.31 -25.25 29.34
C SER A 672 -37.85 -24.90 27.94
N THR A 673 -37.13 -24.12 27.13
CA THR A 673 -37.42 -23.89 25.72
C THR A 673 -36.11 -23.94 24.97
N THR A 674 -35.81 -25.10 24.39
CA THR A 674 -34.51 -25.34 23.76
C THR A 674 -34.65 -26.07 22.44
N HIS A 675 -33.97 -25.60 21.41
CA HIS A 675 -33.89 -26.30 20.15
C HIS A 675 -32.46 -26.80 19.95
N VAL A 676 -32.34 -28.07 19.57
CA VAL A 676 -31.05 -28.72 19.30
C VAL A 676 -31.08 -29.29 17.89
N ALA A 677 -30.00 -29.02 17.12
CA ALA A 677 -29.87 -29.68 15.84
C ALA A 677 -28.45 -30.26 15.68
N ALA A 678 -28.36 -31.42 15.03
CA ALA A 678 -27.09 -32.07 14.74
C ALA A 678 -27.08 -32.69 13.33
N VAL A 679 -25.96 -32.55 12.64
CA VAL A 679 -25.74 -33.11 11.30
C VAL A 679 -24.33 -33.71 11.25
N GLY A 680 -24.18 -34.95 10.80
CA GLY A 680 -22.87 -35.59 10.69
C GLY A 680 -22.86 -37.05 11.11
N ASP A 681 -21.67 -37.48 11.50
CA ASP A 681 -21.39 -38.88 11.82
C ASP A 681 -21.50 -39.14 13.32
N PHE A 682 -22.70 -39.53 13.79
CA PHE A 682 -22.95 -39.80 15.20
C PHE A 682 -24.11 -40.81 15.35
N ASP A 683 -24.24 -41.41 16.56
CA ASP A 683 -25.37 -42.21 16.92
C ASP A 683 -26.50 -41.33 17.47
N PRO A 684 -27.71 -41.29 16.84
CA PRO A 684 -28.80 -40.45 17.27
C PRO A 684 -29.31 -40.75 18.68
N ASP A 685 -29.35 -42.01 19.11
CA ASP A 685 -29.88 -42.38 20.41
C ASP A 685 -28.89 -42.03 21.53
N GLU A 686 -27.59 -42.16 21.30
CA GLU A 686 -26.54 -41.71 22.21
C GLU A 686 -26.54 -40.18 22.32
N PHE A 687 -26.70 -39.47 21.20
CA PHE A 687 -26.80 -38.00 21.20
C PHE A 687 -28.01 -37.51 22.02
N VAL A 688 -29.21 -38.07 21.82
CA VAL A 688 -30.41 -37.72 22.59
C VAL A 688 -30.22 -38.00 24.07
N ALA A 689 -29.64 -39.18 24.41
CA ALA A 689 -29.37 -39.52 25.81
C ALA A 689 -28.38 -38.54 26.48
N SER A 690 -27.37 -38.03 25.74
CA SER A 690 -26.44 -37.01 26.22
C SER A 690 -27.15 -35.65 26.46
N ILE A 691 -28.02 -35.22 25.55
CA ILE A 691 -28.82 -34.00 25.72
C ILE A 691 -29.76 -34.12 26.94
N GLU A 692 -30.43 -35.28 27.12
CA GLU A 692 -31.28 -35.52 28.28
C GLU A 692 -30.49 -35.48 29.58
N ALA A 693 -29.33 -36.10 29.62
CA ALA A 693 -28.48 -36.13 30.81
C ALA A 693 -27.95 -34.74 31.18
N GLY A 694 -27.54 -33.94 30.15
CA GLY A 694 -26.94 -32.63 30.35
C GLY A 694 -27.90 -31.48 30.58
N LEU A 695 -29.07 -31.49 29.93
CA LEU A 695 -30.02 -30.38 29.93
C LEU A 695 -31.43 -30.72 30.46
N GLY A 696 -31.82 -32.01 30.53
CA GLY A 696 -33.18 -32.41 30.81
C GLY A 696 -33.75 -32.04 32.19
N ASP A 697 -32.89 -31.79 33.18
CA ASP A 697 -33.25 -31.35 34.53
C ASP A 697 -33.10 -29.83 34.75
N TRP A 698 -32.72 -29.08 33.71
CA TRP A 698 -32.38 -27.66 33.85
C TRP A 698 -33.55 -26.76 33.49
N GLU A 699 -34.34 -26.42 34.45
CA GLU A 699 -35.51 -25.56 34.29
C GLU A 699 -35.16 -24.08 34.15
N SER A 700 -35.82 -23.37 33.23
CA SER A 700 -35.69 -21.92 33.07
C SER A 700 -36.56 -21.20 34.13
N PRO A 701 -36.01 -20.31 34.96
CA PRO A 701 -36.80 -19.59 35.99
C PRO A 701 -37.86 -18.66 35.40
N ILE A 702 -37.59 -18.09 34.22
CA ILE A 702 -38.51 -17.19 33.51
C ILE A 702 -38.97 -17.88 32.22
N ALA A 703 -40.27 -17.89 31.95
CA ALA A 703 -40.81 -18.45 30.71
C ALA A 703 -40.37 -17.61 29.50
N TYR A 704 -40.07 -18.28 28.40
CA TYR A 704 -39.73 -17.64 27.14
C TYR A 704 -41.00 -17.16 26.42
N GLU A 705 -40.91 -15.91 25.88
CA GLU A 705 -41.81 -15.38 24.86
C GLU A 705 -41.02 -14.66 23.78
N GLN A 706 -41.33 -14.98 22.52
CA GLN A 706 -40.59 -14.43 21.40
C GLN A 706 -40.78 -12.93 21.27
N ILE A 707 -39.66 -12.18 21.26
CA ILE A 707 -39.62 -10.74 20.98
C ILE A 707 -39.70 -10.52 19.48
N THR A 708 -40.72 -9.83 19.03
CA THR A 708 -40.96 -9.54 17.62
C THR A 708 -40.68 -8.07 17.29
N THR A 709 -40.22 -7.82 16.06
CA THR A 709 -40.02 -6.46 15.52
C THR A 709 -41.05 -6.24 14.40
N PRO A 710 -42.25 -5.75 14.71
CA PRO A 710 -43.28 -5.52 13.69
C PRO A 710 -42.91 -4.35 12.78
N TYR A 711 -43.68 -4.23 11.70
CA TYR A 711 -43.61 -3.07 10.81
C TYR A 711 -43.80 -1.78 11.62
N PRO A 712 -42.97 -0.73 11.45
CA PRO A 712 -43.04 0.47 12.27
C PRO A 712 -44.39 1.19 12.09
N ASP A 713 -45.06 1.50 13.20
CA ASP A 713 -46.33 2.24 13.24
C ASP A 713 -46.28 3.29 14.35
N PRO A 714 -46.29 4.61 14.05
CA PRO A 714 -46.30 5.19 12.71
C PRO A 714 -44.97 4.97 11.95
N VAL A 715 -45.06 4.88 10.62
CA VAL A 715 -43.85 4.82 9.78
C VAL A 715 -43.08 6.11 9.93
N PRO A 716 -41.75 6.05 10.19
CA PRO A 716 -40.91 7.24 10.22
C PRO A 716 -40.93 7.99 8.88
N ALA A 717 -40.86 9.33 8.94
CA ALA A 717 -40.75 10.12 7.75
C ALA A 717 -39.46 9.79 6.96
N PRO A 718 -39.50 9.81 5.63
CA PRO A 718 -38.29 9.61 4.84
C PRO A 718 -37.19 10.63 5.22
N VAL A 719 -35.96 10.14 5.33
CA VAL A 719 -34.79 10.96 5.67
C VAL A 719 -33.68 10.72 4.66
N ASN A 720 -32.96 11.78 4.33
CA ASN A 720 -31.68 11.71 3.62
C ASN A 720 -30.68 12.52 4.45
N GLN A 721 -29.63 11.85 4.95
CA GLN A 721 -28.62 12.42 5.84
C GLN A 721 -27.24 12.08 5.35
N SER A 722 -26.32 13.02 5.52
CA SER A 722 -24.88 12.84 5.27
C SER A 722 -24.11 13.01 6.59
N PHE A 723 -23.08 12.21 6.76
CA PHE A 723 -22.16 12.24 7.88
C PHE A 723 -20.74 12.41 7.35
N ASP A 724 -20.02 13.38 7.90
CA ASP A 724 -18.64 13.64 7.49
C ASP A 724 -17.66 12.71 8.25
N THR A 725 -16.82 12.03 7.47
CA THR A 725 -15.72 11.20 7.98
C THR A 725 -14.43 11.60 7.25
N PRO A 726 -13.82 12.76 7.59
CA PRO A 726 -12.79 13.40 6.79
C PRO A 726 -11.49 12.58 6.64
N ASP A 727 -11.24 11.64 7.56
CA ASP A 727 -10.06 10.80 7.55
C ASP A 727 -10.23 9.50 6.74
N LYS A 728 -11.38 9.34 6.06
CA LYS A 728 -11.68 8.16 5.24
C LYS A 728 -11.67 8.52 3.75
N GLU A 729 -10.94 7.72 2.99
CA GLU A 729 -10.82 7.89 1.54
C GLU A 729 -12.08 7.45 0.78
N ASN A 730 -12.84 6.51 1.35
CA ASN A 730 -14.09 6.00 0.79
C ASN A 730 -15.28 6.43 1.65
N ALA A 731 -16.38 6.73 0.97
CA ALA A 731 -17.69 6.95 1.58
C ALA A 731 -18.58 5.72 1.43
N TYR A 732 -19.53 5.57 2.33
CA TYR A 732 -20.49 4.49 2.34
C TYR A 732 -21.92 5.02 2.12
N PHE A 733 -22.55 4.55 1.06
CA PHE A 733 -23.95 4.81 0.77
C PHE A 733 -24.80 3.67 1.35
N TYR A 734 -25.88 4.02 2.05
CA TYR A 734 -26.82 3.06 2.62
C TYR A 734 -28.25 3.52 2.47
N LEU A 735 -29.11 2.65 1.95
CA LEU A 735 -30.55 2.84 1.80
C LEU A 735 -31.30 1.74 2.54
N LEU A 736 -32.37 2.08 3.25
CA LEU A 736 -33.21 1.13 3.94
C LEU A 736 -34.68 1.51 3.80
N GLN A 737 -35.48 0.57 3.33
CA GLN A 737 -36.93 0.72 3.14
C GLN A 737 -37.67 -0.38 3.94
N PRO A 738 -38.46 -0.03 4.96
CA PRO A 738 -39.36 -0.99 5.61
C PRO A 738 -40.51 -1.39 4.69
N ILE A 739 -40.88 -2.67 4.72
CA ILE A 739 -41.99 -3.27 3.95
C ILE A 739 -42.85 -4.07 4.90
N ARG A 740 -44.17 -3.92 4.80
CA ARG A 740 -45.11 -4.68 5.63
C ARG A 740 -45.37 -6.07 5.04
N MET A 741 -44.62 -7.07 5.50
CA MET A 741 -44.66 -8.42 4.95
C MET A 741 -44.02 -9.44 5.91
N THR A 742 -44.53 -10.67 5.90
CA THR A 742 -43.87 -11.86 6.47
C THR A 742 -43.29 -12.72 5.35
N ASP A 743 -42.48 -13.71 5.65
CA ASP A 743 -41.96 -14.67 4.67
C ASP A 743 -43.05 -15.68 4.15
N GLU A 744 -44.23 -15.70 4.76
CA GLU A 744 -45.40 -16.48 4.32
C GLU A 744 -46.26 -15.72 3.30
N HIS A 745 -45.97 -14.44 3.03
CA HIS A 745 -46.72 -13.66 2.06
C HIS A 745 -46.56 -14.22 0.63
N PRO A 746 -47.63 -14.34 -0.15
CA PRO A 746 -47.57 -14.91 -1.51
C PRO A 746 -46.57 -14.29 -2.43
N ASP A 747 -46.26 -12.99 -2.26
CA ASP A 747 -45.30 -12.24 -3.08
C ASP A 747 -43.85 -12.35 -2.56
N TYR A 748 -43.62 -12.96 -1.40
CA TYR A 748 -42.29 -13.07 -0.82
C TYR A 748 -41.24 -13.75 -1.75
N PRO A 749 -41.55 -14.92 -2.36
CA PRO A 749 -40.63 -15.57 -3.28
C PRO A 749 -40.30 -14.71 -4.53
N ALA A 750 -41.28 -13.94 -5.01
CA ALA A 750 -41.08 -13.03 -6.13
C ALA A 750 -40.14 -11.85 -5.79
N LEU A 751 -40.24 -11.29 -4.56
CA LEU A 751 -39.37 -10.24 -4.08
C LEU A 751 -37.96 -10.73 -3.81
N VAL A 752 -37.79 -11.95 -3.27
CA VAL A 752 -36.47 -12.60 -3.12
C VAL A 752 -35.78 -12.73 -4.47
N LEU A 753 -36.47 -13.29 -5.50
CA LEU A 753 -35.89 -13.41 -6.84
C LEU A 753 -35.71 -12.06 -7.52
N GLY A 754 -36.62 -11.11 -7.33
CA GLY A 754 -36.50 -9.75 -7.86
C GLY A 754 -35.28 -9.04 -7.29
N ASN A 755 -35.05 -9.15 -5.99
CA ASN A 755 -33.83 -8.62 -5.37
C ASN A 755 -32.57 -9.34 -5.87
N TYR A 756 -32.66 -10.64 -6.15
CA TYR A 756 -31.53 -11.39 -6.72
C TYR A 756 -31.08 -10.82 -8.07
N VAL A 757 -32.01 -10.46 -8.95
CA VAL A 757 -31.73 -9.78 -10.23
C VAL A 757 -31.23 -8.36 -9.99
N LEU A 758 -31.84 -7.64 -9.04
CA LEU A 758 -31.54 -6.22 -8.79
C LEU A 758 -30.14 -6.01 -8.24
N GLY A 759 -29.75 -6.71 -7.14
CA GLY A 759 -28.53 -6.37 -6.43
C GLY A 759 -27.85 -7.51 -5.65
N SER A 760 -28.24 -8.80 -5.88
CA SER A 760 -27.60 -9.92 -5.19
C SER A 760 -26.57 -10.61 -6.07
N GLY A 761 -25.38 -10.03 -6.20
CA GLY A 761 -24.25 -10.67 -6.87
C GLY A 761 -23.70 -9.89 -8.07
N MET A 762 -22.61 -10.41 -8.63
CA MET A 762 -21.84 -9.74 -9.68
C MET A 762 -22.57 -9.57 -11.03
N ASN A 763 -23.62 -10.35 -11.26
CA ASN A 763 -24.44 -10.27 -12.48
C ASN A 763 -25.75 -9.47 -12.28
N SER A 764 -25.91 -8.83 -11.11
CA SER A 764 -27.08 -8.01 -10.81
C SER A 764 -27.04 -6.69 -11.54
N ARG A 765 -28.20 -6.08 -11.78
CA ARG A 765 -28.33 -4.82 -12.50
C ARG A 765 -27.57 -3.67 -11.84
N LEU A 766 -27.67 -3.53 -10.52
CA LEU A 766 -26.95 -2.51 -9.77
C LEU A 766 -25.42 -2.69 -9.89
N PHE A 767 -24.95 -3.92 -9.83
CA PHE A 767 -23.53 -4.19 -9.97
C PHE A 767 -23.03 -3.93 -11.40
N ALA A 768 -23.73 -4.42 -12.41
CA ALA A 768 -23.38 -4.22 -13.80
C ALA A 768 -23.34 -2.73 -14.15
N ARG A 769 -24.33 -1.96 -13.71
CA ARG A 769 -24.42 -0.53 -14.00
C ARG A 769 -23.41 0.29 -13.20
N ILE A 770 -23.48 0.25 -11.86
CA ILE A 770 -22.74 1.20 -11.00
C ILE A 770 -21.26 0.86 -10.94
N ARG A 771 -20.90 -0.43 -10.93
CA ARG A 771 -19.50 -0.86 -10.96
C ARG A 771 -18.98 -1.10 -12.38
N GLY A 772 -19.76 -1.80 -13.22
CA GLY A 772 -19.30 -2.19 -14.55
C GLY A 772 -19.29 -1.03 -15.54
N ASP A 773 -20.45 -0.43 -15.80
CA ASP A 773 -20.59 0.58 -16.85
C ASP A 773 -20.16 1.98 -16.42
N GLU A 774 -20.50 2.38 -15.19
CA GLU A 774 -20.25 3.73 -14.67
C GLU A 774 -18.95 3.84 -13.88
N GLY A 775 -18.38 2.72 -13.38
CA GLY A 775 -17.11 2.69 -12.62
C GLY A 775 -17.11 3.51 -11.32
N LEU A 776 -18.27 3.73 -10.71
CA LEU A 776 -18.44 4.64 -9.58
C LEU A 776 -18.12 4.01 -8.22
N SER A 777 -18.25 2.68 -8.11
CA SER A 777 -18.20 1.97 -6.85
C SER A 777 -17.37 0.69 -6.96
N TYR A 778 -16.63 0.37 -5.92
CA TYR A 778 -15.95 -0.92 -5.78
C TYR A 778 -16.94 -2.06 -5.55
N GLY A 779 -17.98 -1.83 -4.73
CA GLY A 779 -18.99 -2.81 -4.39
C GLY A 779 -20.36 -2.18 -4.18
N VAL A 780 -21.37 -2.71 -4.85
CA VAL A 780 -22.77 -2.31 -4.70
C VAL A 780 -23.61 -3.56 -4.57
N ALA A 781 -24.59 -3.52 -3.65
CA ALA A 781 -25.49 -4.64 -3.40
C ALA A 781 -26.84 -4.17 -2.90
N SER A 782 -27.85 -5.02 -3.06
CA SER A 782 -29.12 -4.91 -2.33
C SER A 782 -29.52 -6.23 -1.67
N GLY A 783 -30.28 -6.12 -0.58
CA GLY A 783 -30.79 -7.24 0.18
C GLY A 783 -32.28 -7.07 0.48
N PHE A 784 -33.00 -8.19 0.48
CA PHE A 784 -34.39 -8.25 0.91
C PHE A 784 -34.55 -9.36 1.93
N SER A 785 -35.22 -9.06 3.06
CA SER A 785 -35.53 -10.02 4.10
C SER A 785 -36.89 -9.77 4.69
N ALA A 786 -37.63 -10.84 4.99
CA ALA A 786 -38.91 -10.80 5.72
C ALA A 786 -38.84 -11.78 6.90
N PRO A 787 -39.19 -11.35 8.11
CA PRO A 787 -39.25 -12.23 9.26
C PRO A 787 -40.47 -13.16 9.20
N THR A 788 -40.38 -14.34 9.86
CA THR A 788 -41.47 -15.29 9.98
C THR A 788 -42.50 -14.80 11.01
N SER A 789 -42.02 -14.30 12.14
CA SER A 789 -42.86 -14.05 13.33
C SER A 789 -43.49 -12.64 13.39
N SER A 790 -43.15 -11.75 12.41
CA SER A 790 -43.66 -10.39 12.37
C SER A 790 -43.71 -9.84 10.94
N ASP A 791 -44.45 -8.75 10.73
CA ASP A 791 -44.64 -8.14 9.40
C ASP A 791 -43.60 -7.07 9.04
N GLY A 792 -42.44 -7.05 9.72
CA GLY A 792 -41.38 -6.04 9.58
C GLY A 792 -40.32 -6.39 8.55
N ALA A 793 -40.70 -6.67 7.29
CA ALA A 793 -39.73 -6.91 6.22
C ALA A 793 -38.91 -5.64 5.86
N ARG A 794 -37.76 -5.86 5.26
CA ARG A 794 -36.81 -4.77 4.88
C ARG A 794 -36.20 -5.02 3.52
N PHE A 795 -36.10 -3.93 2.74
CA PHE A 795 -35.23 -3.85 1.59
C PHE A 795 -34.06 -2.90 1.95
N ALA A 796 -32.84 -3.34 1.73
CA ALA A 796 -31.64 -2.54 1.96
C ALA A 796 -30.79 -2.45 0.71
N GLY A 797 -30.12 -1.33 0.51
CA GLY A 797 -29.14 -1.11 -0.54
C GLY A 797 -27.89 -0.46 0.02
N GLN A 798 -26.73 -0.83 -0.53
CA GLN A 798 -25.45 -0.28 -0.09
C GLN A 798 -24.46 -0.15 -1.23
N ALA A 799 -23.52 0.81 -1.11
CA ALA A 799 -22.40 0.95 -2.01
C ALA A 799 -21.20 1.61 -1.31
N ILE A 800 -19.98 1.23 -1.74
CA ILE A 800 -18.73 1.85 -1.28
C ILE A 800 -18.12 2.58 -2.47
N ALA A 801 -17.91 3.89 -2.36
CA ALA A 801 -17.43 4.72 -3.46
C ALA A 801 -16.56 5.88 -2.94
N ALA A 802 -15.79 6.49 -3.84
CA ALA A 802 -15.13 7.74 -3.50
C ALA A 802 -16.17 8.83 -3.14
N PRO A 803 -15.91 9.71 -2.16
CA PRO A 803 -16.90 10.67 -1.66
C PRO A 803 -17.56 11.53 -2.74
N GLN A 804 -16.82 11.96 -3.75
CA GLN A 804 -17.31 12.74 -4.87
C GLN A 804 -18.29 11.99 -5.77
N ASN A 805 -18.28 10.65 -5.76
CA ASN A 805 -19.13 9.80 -6.57
C ASN A 805 -20.48 9.46 -5.90
N ILE A 806 -20.62 9.68 -4.59
CA ILE A 806 -21.83 9.30 -3.83
C ILE A 806 -23.11 9.91 -4.41
N PRO A 807 -23.18 11.19 -4.81
CA PRO A 807 -24.40 11.72 -5.43
C PRO A 807 -24.80 11.01 -6.73
N GLN A 808 -23.81 10.57 -7.52
CA GLN A 808 -24.07 9.83 -8.75
C GLN A 808 -24.45 8.37 -8.43
N VAL A 809 -23.83 7.74 -7.44
CA VAL A 809 -24.20 6.39 -6.96
C VAL A 809 -25.66 6.37 -6.49
N GLU A 810 -26.07 7.34 -5.64
CA GLU A 810 -27.46 7.48 -5.20
C GLU A 810 -28.41 7.64 -6.39
N ALA A 811 -28.08 8.54 -7.32
CA ALA A 811 -28.91 8.78 -8.49
C ALA A 811 -29.06 7.52 -9.37
N SER A 812 -27.96 6.80 -9.64
CA SER A 812 -27.95 5.59 -10.46
C SER A 812 -28.67 4.43 -9.77
N PHE A 813 -28.51 4.32 -8.42
CA PHE A 813 -29.18 3.31 -7.63
C PHE A 813 -30.71 3.50 -7.64
N LEU A 814 -31.20 4.71 -7.38
CA LEU A 814 -32.62 5.04 -7.40
C LEU A 814 -33.23 4.96 -8.81
N ASP A 815 -32.47 5.36 -9.83
CA ASP A 815 -32.93 5.25 -11.22
C ASP A 815 -33.08 3.77 -11.65
N GLU A 816 -32.15 2.89 -11.21
CA GLU A 816 -32.28 1.47 -11.50
C GLU A 816 -33.49 0.83 -10.80
N ILE A 817 -33.77 1.21 -9.55
CA ILE A 817 -35.04 0.81 -8.90
C ILE A 817 -36.24 1.32 -9.69
N ALA A 818 -36.23 2.57 -10.12
CA ALA A 818 -37.31 3.15 -10.92
C ALA A 818 -37.49 2.43 -12.27
N ASN A 819 -36.38 2.03 -12.91
CA ASN A 819 -36.41 1.26 -14.16
C ASN A 819 -37.06 -0.11 -13.93
N VAL A 820 -36.69 -0.81 -12.86
CA VAL A 820 -37.31 -2.09 -12.50
C VAL A 820 -38.81 -1.94 -12.22
N LEU A 821 -39.21 -0.90 -11.50
CA LEU A 821 -40.62 -0.65 -11.19
C LEU A 821 -41.44 -0.27 -12.44
N ARG A 822 -40.82 0.35 -13.43
CA ARG A 822 -41.49 0.76 -14.68
C ARG A 822 -41.53 -0.38 -15.70
N ASP A 823 -40.42 -1.06 -15.94
CA ASP A 823 -40.22 -1.96 -17.07
C ASP A 823 -40.23 -3.44 -16.69
N GLY A 824 -40.06 -3.73 -15.36
CA GLY A 824 -39.95 -5.09 -14.84
C GLY A 824 -38.58 -5.74 -15.15
N TYR A 825 -38.56 -7.05 -15.02
CA TYR A 825 -37.43 -7.90 -15.41
C TYR A 825 -37.78 -8.66 -16.70
N SER A 826 -36.79 -8.94 -17.50
CA SER A 826 -36.94 -9.80 -18.70
C SER A 826 -37.07 -11.29 -18.28
N ASP A 827 -37.72 -12.09 -19.13
CA ASP A 827 -37.82 -13.52 -18.90
C ASP A 827 -36.47 -14.20 -18.76
N ASP A 828 -35.44 -13.74 -19.52
CA ASP A 828 -34.07 -14.28 -19.42
C ASP A 828 -33.43 -13.99 -18.06
N GLU A 829 -33.59 -12.80 -17.51
CA GLU A 829 -33.09 -12.44 -16.20
C GLU A 829 -33.77 -13.26 -15.08
N VAL A 830 -35.07 -13.41 -15.15
CA VAL A 830 -35.83 -14.18 -14.19
C VAL A 830 -35.42 -15.67 -14.21
N GLU A 831 -35.27 -16.24 -15.40
CA GLU A 831 -34.85 -17.64 -15.55
C GLU A 831 -33.38 -17.84 -15.12
N ALA A 832 -32.51 -16.89 -15.37
CA ALA A 832 -31.14 -16.90 -14.86
C ALA A 832 -31.12 -16.82 -13.32
N ALA A 833 -31.88 -15.91 -12.74
CA ALA A 833 -32.00 -15.77 -11.28
C ALA A 833 -32.53 -17.04 -10.59
N LYS A 834 -33.57 -17.66 -11.14
CA LYS A 834 -34.11 -18.93 -10.64
C LYS A 834 -33.05 -20.03 -10.62
N ARG A 835 -32.33 -20.20 -11.72
CA ARG A 835 -31.23 -21.20 -11.79
C ARG A 835 -30.14 -20.93 -10.78
N SER A 836 -29.63 -19.70 -10.72
CA SER A 836 -28.56 -19.33 -9.82
C SER A 836 -28.97 -19.40 -8.35
N TRP A 837 -30.18 -18.97 -8.03
CA TRP A 837 -30.75 -19.08 -6.68
C TRP A 837 -30.89 -20.54 -6.25
N ALA A 838 -31.46 -21.39 -7.11
CA ALA A 838 -31.61 -22.82 -6.83
C ALA A 838 -30.27 -23.51 -6.62
N GLN A 839 -29.26 -23.18 -7.45
CA GLN A 839 -27.89 -23.70 -7.26
C GLN A 839 -27.27 -23.23 -5.96
N ASN A 840 -27.43 -21.96 -5.59
CA ASN A 840 -26.93 -21.44 -4.31
C ASN A 840 -27.62 -22.13 -3.12
N GLN A 841 -28.92 -22.38 -3.18
CA GLN A 841 -29.64 -23.14 -2.15
C GLN A 841 -29.14 -24.58 -2.05
N GLN A 842 -28.84 -25.21 -3.18
CA GLN A 842 -28.28 -26.56 -3.19
C GLN A 842 -26.86 -26.59 -2.56
N LEU A 843 -26.01 -25.62 -2.92
CA LEU A 843 -24.66 -25.46 -2.33
C LEU A 843 -24.73 -25.19 -0.81
N SER A 844 -25.68 -24.36 -0.39
CA SER A 844 -25.90 -24.10 1.06
C SER A 844 -26.29 -25.37 1.80
N ARG A 845 -27.24 -26.14 1.28
CA ARG A 845 -27.66 -27.43 1.88
C ARG A 845 -26.61 -28.54 1.81
N ALA A 846 -25.57 -28.38 0.96
CA ALA A 846 -24.42 -29.29 0.98
C ALA A 846 -23.48 -29.05 2.17
N GLN A 847 -23.65 -27.93 2.90
CA GLN A 847 -22.84 -27.57 4.07
C GLN A 847 -23.59 -27.96 5.35
N ASP A 848 -23.01 -28.80 6.18
CA ASP A 848 -23.63 -29.34 7.41
C ASP A 848 -24.09 -28.23 8.38
N GLY A 849 -23.26 -27.18 8.57
CA GLY A 849 -23.63 -26.05 9.41
C GLY A 849 -24.87 -25.29 8.92
N SER A 850 -25.07 -25.20 7.60
CA SER A 850 -26.28 -24.58 7.02
C SER A 850 -27.51 -25.47 7.24
N VAL A 851 -27.37 -26.80 7.15
CA VAL A 851 -28.43 -27.72 7.45
C VAL A 851 -28.81 -27.66 8.93
N VAL A 852 -27.83 -27.60 9.85
CA VAL A 852 -28.09 -27.40 11.30
C VAL A 852 -28.92 -26.12 11.52
N GLY A 853 -28.51 -24.98 10.88
CA GLY A 853 -29.24 -23.72 10.98
C GLY A 853 -30.69 -23.80 10.47
N MET A 854 -30.92 -24.51 9.38
CA MET A 854 -32.22 -24.76 8.78
C MET A 854 -33.09 -25.63 9.72
N LEU A 855 -32.55 -26.69 10.30
CA LEU A 855 -33.26 -27.56 11.25
C LEU A 855 -33.66 -26.78 12.50
N LEU A 856 -32.77 -25.94 13.06
CA LEU A 856 -33.11 -25.08 14.21
C LEU A 856 -34.23 -24.08 13.90
N SER A 857 -34.21 -23.51 12.70
CA SER A 857 -35.25 -22.59 12.24
C SER A 857 -36.58 -23.31 12.10
N ASN A 858 -36.57 -24.54 11.52
CA ASN A 858 -37.78 -25.37 11.36
C ASN A 858 -38.37 -25.78 12.72
N LEU A 859 -37.52 -26.11 13.70
CA LEU A 859 -38.02 -26.39 15.09
C LEU A 859 -38.65 -25.14 15.69
N HIS A 860 -37.96 -23.98 15.59
CA HIS A 860 -38.43 -22.73 16.20
C HIS A 860 -39.76 -22.22 15.63
N TYR A 861 -40.04 -22.45 14.35
CA TYR A 861 -41.24 -21.97 13.67
C TYR A 861 -42.25 -23.09 13.36
N ASP A 862 -42.07 -24.27 13.94
CA ASP A 862 -42.89 -25.48 13.68
C ASP A 862 -43.09 -25.74 12.17
N ARG A 863 -41.97 -25.69 11.42
CA ARG A 863 -41.95 -25.96 9.98
C ARG A 863 -41.28 -27.31 9.67
N THR A 864 -41.62 -27.87 8.50
CA THR A 864 -41.00 -29.11 8.00
C THR A 864 -39.94 -28.85 6.97
#